data_e84db56ccfab70fea57b9261428d1825
#
_entry.id   e84db56ccfab70fea57b9261428d1825
#
_cell.length_a   1.000
_cell.length_b   1.000
_cell.length_c   1.000
_cell.angle_alpha   90.00
_cell.angle_beta   90.00
_cell.angle_gamma   90.00
#
_symmetry.space_group_name_H-M   'P 1'
#
loop_
_entity.id
_entity.type
_entity.pdbx_description
1 polymer ?
#
loop_
_entity_poly.entity_id
_entity_poly.type
_entity_poly.pdbx_seq_one_letter_code
_entity_poly.pdbx_strand_id
1 'polypeptide(L)'
;MQFVVQTPLPIDDDVAAIVAHVRAHRSAVVVAPPGSGKTTRVPPALTAIGRTILLQPRRVAARALARRIAVERGWAIGNEIGWQIRFERRFSDRTRLLVATEGILTARMQSDPLLSDFDVIVLDEFHERSIHADVALAMAKQAMDARPDLAIVVMSATIVASEVATFLGGARVFEVGARRFPVDVVYRPGVSAADAVREQLRSAAGDILCFLPGMREIERAAAELANADALVLPLHGSLDVDAQERALAPAPRRKVILATNIAETSLTVEGVTHVIDSGLHKVLRFDPDTAVDHLVAERIAADSAEQRAGRAGRTQAGRAIRLWDARDILRPHREPDIARVDLAPSLLDIVAWGGDPRTFDWFERPDESRIGAGMELLKSLGAIDTGRLTSAGVTLRSLPLHPRLGRILIDAHGADEAVTLVAKLSGGGPPEERELISIARKLLGDDYRQHIDDATLRRALLAGYPDRVAQRREPKSARVLLSSGTGATLAREIDDGNGEFLVVLDITGDLVRMARVIEREWLLPARKEVVHELEGNRVRAIERSWYGAILLHEQRVAPEQPEAERILASHTAPDEMLVRRVAFAKLDVDWPSLIAMAVAGKRSLDQVQIELPFPLRRKLDELAPSTIPLPSGRSARLEYRDDGSVVASAKLQELFGLAESPHLGPHHTPITFALLSPSGRPVQITQDLRGFWNGAYKEVRKELRGRYPKHPWPEDPWTAPATHRTKRRH
;
A
#
# COMPACT_ATOMS: atom_id res chain seq x y z
N MET A 1 52.64 8.33 32.22
CA MET A 1 51.16 8.26 32.35
C MET A 1 50.69 9.69 32.66
N GLN A 2 50.33 10.47 31.64
CA GLN A 2 49.69 11.77 31.88
C GLN A 2 48.24 11.50 32.28
N PHE A 3 47.90 11.83 33.53
CA PHE A 3 46.52 11.86 33.97
C PHE A 3 45.78 12.92 33.15
N VAL A 4 44.94 12.50 32.21
CA VAL A 4 44.01 13.40 31.56
C VAL A 4 43.03 13.88 32.64
N VAL A 5 43.20 15.13 33.10
CA VAL A 5 42.24 15.75 34.03
C VAL A 5 40.91 15.81 33.35
N GLN A 6 39.99 14.96 33.76
CA GLN A 6 38.63 14.94 33.19
C GLN A 6 37.90 16.21 33.64
N THR A 7 37.51 17.03 32.69
CA THR A 7 36.65 18.18 32.98
C THR A 7 35.32 17.65 33.56
N PRO A 8 34.87 18.15 34.73
CA PRO A 8 33.60 17.74 35.31
C PRO A 8 32.44 18.03 34.38
N LEU A 9 31.58 17.03 34.14
CA LEU A 9 30.37 17.10 33.31
C LEU A 9 29.11 16.98 34.18
N PRO A 10 28.00 17.58 33.79
CA PRO A 10 26.76 17.57 34.60
C PRO A 10 26.29 16.20 35.05
N ILE A 11 26.52 15.15 34.27
CA ILE A 11 26.13 13.77 34.58
C ILE A 11 26.97 13.10 35.67
N ASP A 12 28.17 13.63 35.95
CA ASP A 12 29.15 12.95 36.82
C ASP A 12 28.60 12.74 38.25
N ASP A 13 27.76 13.66 38.74
CA ASP A 13 27.12 13.57 40.06
C ASP A 13 26.10 12.41 40.15
N ASP A 14 25.50 12.02 39.03
CA ASP A 14 24.44 11.00 38.97
C ASP A 14 24.96 9.61 38.59
N VAL A 15 26.16 9.50 37.99
CA VAL A 15 26.69 8.23 37.46
C VAL A 15 26.68 7.11 38.49
N ALA A 16 27.16 7.39 39.74
CA ALA A 16 27.20 6.37 40.77
C ALA A 16 25.81 5.88 41.19
N ALA A 17 24.83 6.78 41.27
CA ALA A 17 23.44 6.44 41.59
C ALA A 17 22.80 5.65 40.46
N ILE A 18 23.06 5.99 39.19
CA ILE A 18 22.59 5.25 38.02
C ILE A 18 23.12 3.80 38.04
N VAL A 19 24.43 3.60 38.21
CA VAL A 19 25.07 2.28 38.27
C VAL A 19 24.51 1.44 39.41
N ALA A 20 24.37 2.02 40.62
CA ALA A 20 23.81 1.34 41.78
C ALA A 20 22.35 0.90 41.53
N HIS A 21 21.55 1.78 40.91
CA HIS A 21 20.16 1.48 40.60
C HIS A 21 20.04 0.38 39.53
N VAL A 22 20.81 0.46 38.43
CA VAL A 22 20.81 -0.57 37.37
C VAL A 22 21.24 -1.93 37.91
N ARG A 23 22.22 -1.98 38.80
CA ARG A 23 22.63 -3.23 39.47
C ARG A 23 21.51 -3.86 40.30
N ALA A 24 20.69 -3.03 40.96
CA ALA A 24 19.60 -3.51 41.82
C ALA A 24 18.31 -3.82 41.06
N HIS A 25 17.99 -3.03 40.02
CA HIS A 25 16.67 -3.05 39.36
C HIS A 25 16.71 -3.39 37.87
N ARG A 26 17.88 -3.57 37.26
CA ARG A 26 18.13 -4.00 35.87
C ARG A 26 17.65 -3.03 34.79
N SER A 27 16.88 -2.00 35.10
CA SER A 27 16.41 -1.04 34.11
C SER A 27 16.52 0.39 34.62
N ALA A 28 16.88 1.32 33.72
CA ALA A 28 16.87 2.76 34.00
C ALA A 28 16.67 3.56 32.69
N VAL A 29 16.06 4.72 32.82
CA VAL A 29 15.98 5.74 31.75
C VAL A 29 16.78 6.96 32.19
N VAL A 30 17.70 7.43 31.36
CA VAL A 30 18.54 8.60 31.66
C VAL A 30 18.21 9.71 30.67
N VAL A 31 17.59 10.77 31.16
CA VAL A 31 17.27 11.97 30.38
C VAL A 31 18.34 13.03 30.67
N ALA A 32 19.11 13.35 29.67
CA ALA A 32 20.15 14.33 29.82
C ALA A 32 20.38 15.07 28.49
N PRO A 33 20.49 16.40 28.52
CA PRO A 33 20.69 17.20 27.31
C PRO A 33 22.01 16.88 26.62
N PRO A 34 22.14 17.20 25.32
CA PRO A 34 23.41 17.07 24.62
C PRO A 34 24.53 17.86 25.30
N GLY A 35 25.71 17.22 25.45
CA GLY A 35 26.88 17.83 26.12
C GLY A 35 26.92 17.58 27.63
N SER A 36 25.92 16.96 28.24
CA SER A 36 25.93 16.58 29.66
C SER A 36 26.97 15.52 30.03
N GLY A 37 27.48 14.79 29.04
CA GLY A 37 28.39 13.65 29.23
C GLY A 37 27.70 12.28 29.35
N LYS A 38 26.39 12.19 29.17
CA LYS A 38 25.63 10.93 29.29
C LYS A 38 26.30 9.75 28.55
N THR A 39 26.65 9.97 27.30
CA THR A 39 27.21 8.95 26.41
C THR A 39 28.65 8.57 26.73
N THR A 40 29.48 9.49 27.25
CA THR A 40 30.89 9.24 27.54
C THR A 40 31.14 8.79 28.98
N ARG A 41 30.18 8.98 29.90
CA ARG A 41 30.32 8.64 31.33
C ARG A 41 29.55 7.44 31.77
N VAL A 42 28.25 7.36 31.39
CA VAL A 42 27.34 6.31 31.87
C VAL A 42 27.71 4.92 31.31
N PRO A 43 27.87 4.67 30.00
CA PRO A 43 28.17 3.35 29.48
C PRO A 43 29.53 2.80 29.99
N PRO A 44 30.62 3.57 30.04
CA PRO A 44 31.85 3.07 30.64
C PRO A 44 31.74 2.74 32.12
N ALA A 45 30.91 3.46 32.89
CA ALA A 45 30.70 3.16 34.30
C ALA A 45 29.88 1.86 34.50
N LEU A 46 28.92 1.58 33.59
CA LEU A 46 28.11 0.34 33.61
C LEU A 46 28.97 -0.91 33.39
N THR A 47 30.17 -0.81 32.81
CA THR A 47 31.12 -1.95 32.73
C THR A 47 31.54 -2.50 34.08
N ALA A 48 31.24 -1.80 35.19
CA ALA A 48 31.39 -2.33 36.55
C ALA A 48 30.32 -3.31 36.95
N ILE A 49 29.21 -3.42 36.21
CA ILE A 49 28.16 -4.45 36.33
C ILE A 49 28.57 -5.68 35.52
N GLY A 50 29.01 -5.47 34.28
CA GLY A 50 29.39 -6.52 33.38
C GLY A 50 29.73 -6.00 31.98
N ARG A 51 29.84 -6.92 31.04
CA ARG A 51 30.12 -6.61 29.64
C ARG A 51 28.96 -5.83 29.02
N THR A 52 29.26 -4.66 28.48
CA THR A 52 28.25 -3.67 28.06
C THR A 52 28.27 -3.48 26.55
N ILE A 53 27.09 -3.48 25.91
CA ILE A 53 26.91 -3.04 24.54
C ILE A 53 26.20 -1.69 24.52
N LEU A 54 26.78 -0.71 23.81
CA LEU A 54 26.24 0.64 23.63
C LEU A 54 25.77 0.81 22.19
N LEU A 55 24.49 1.06 22.00
CA LEU A 55 23.89 1.25 20.68
C LEU A 55 23.87 2.72 20.31
N GLN A 56 24.28 3.00 19.08
CA GLN A 56 24.29 4.31 18.46
C GLN A 56 23.56 4.29 17.11
N PRO A 57 22.72 5.28 16.78
CA PRO A 57 21.99 5.28 15.51
C PRO A 57 22.88 5.48 14.29
N ARG A 58 24.07 6.04 14.44
CA ARG A 58 24.93 6.46 13.33
C ARG A 58 26.33 5.87 13.39
N ARG A 59 26.80 5.30 12.26
CA ARG A 59 28.11 4.63 12.12
C ARG A 59 29.28 5.56 12.49
N VAL A 60 29.26 6.81 12.00
CA VAL A 60 30.31 7.79 12.26
C VAL A 60 30.38 8.13 13.75
N ALA A 61 29.20 8.32 14.37
CA ALA A 61 29.12 8.60 15.80
C ALA A 61 29.66 7.43 16.64
N ALA A 62 29.34 6.18 16.29
CA ALA A 62 29.83 5.00 17.01
C ALA A 62 31.37 4.94 17.06
N ARG A 63 32.03 5.15 15.91
CA ARG A 63 33.54 5.18 15.87
C ARG A 63 34.13 6.34 16.63
N ALA A 64 33.63 7.55 16.40
CA ALA A 64 34.12 8.75 17.07
C ALA A 64 33.94 8.65 18.58
N LEU A 65 32.80 8.12 19.03
CA LEU A 65 32.50 7.91 20.43
C LEU A 65 33.43 6.87 21.08
N ALA A 66 33.66 5.72 20.42
CA ALA A 66 34.58 4.72 20.92
C ALA A 66 36.01 5.28 21.09
N ARG A 67 36.49 6.04 20.09
CA ARG A 67 37.79 6.72 20.16
C ARG A 67 37.83 7.74 21.31
N ARG A 68 36.78 8.54 21.48
CA ARG A 68 36.71 9.56 22.54
C ARG A 68 36.71 8.91 23.94
N ILE A 69 35.89 7.89 24.17
CA ILE A 69 35.89 7.16 25.46
C ILE A 69 37.25 6.52 25.71
N ALA A 70 37.90 5.94 24.68
CA ALA A 70 39.22 5.36 24.79
C ALA A 70 40.23 6.38 25.32
N VAL A 71 40.27 7.60 24.74
CA VAL A 71 41.15 8.69 25.18
C VAL A 71 40.79 9.15 26.59
N GLU A 72 39.53 9.41 26.90
CA GLU A 72 39.08 9.90 28.21
C GLU A 72 39.34 8.87 29.34
N ARG A 73 39.28 7.57 29.06
CA ARG A 73 39.49 6.49 30.05
C ARG A 73 40.91 5.92 30.06
N GLY A 74 41.72 6.26 29.08
CA GLY A 74 43.02 5.62 28.86
C GLY A 74 42.89 4.16 28.44
N TRP A 75 41.80 3.80 27.72
CA TRP A 75 41.53 2.47 27.25
C TRP A 75 42.07 2.23 25.83
N ALA A 76 42.47 1.00 25.56
CA ALA A 76 42.94 0.61 24.23
C ALA A 76 41.78 0.11 23.35
N ILE A 77 41.74 0.66 22.13
CA ILE A 77 40.73 0.21 21.13
C ILE A 77 41.06 -1.20 20.68
N GLY A 78 40.02 -2.05 20.64
CA GLY A 78 40.11 -3.48 20.33
C GLY A 78 40.40 -4.33 21.56
N ASN A 79 40.62 -3.70 22.72
CA ASN A 79 40.86 -4.34 24.00
C ASN A 79 39.72 -3.99 25.00
N GLU A 80 39.85 -2.97 25.86
CA GLU A 80 38.77 -2.62 26.82
C GLU A 80 37.53 -2.07 26.13
N ILE A 81 37.74 -1.32 25.04
CA ILE A 81 36.64 -0.76 24.20
C ILE A 81 36.84 -1.12 22.75
N GLY A 82 35.73 -1.33 22.07
CA GLY A 82 35.74 -1.58 20.64
C GLY A 82 34.47 -1.08 19.97
N TRP A 83 34.38 -1.29 18.66
CA TRP A 83 33.17 -1.00 17.92
C TRP A 83 32.82 -2.11 16.93
N GLN A 84 31.53 -2.21 16.61
CA GLN A 84 31.00 -2.99 15.50
C GLN A 84 29.91 -2.18 14.79
N ILE A 85 30.16 -1.89 13.53
CA ILE A 85 29.23 -1.22 12.63
C ILE A 85 29.11 -2.07 11.38
N ARG A 86 28.16 -1.73 10.50
CA ARG A 86 28.01 -2.41 9.20
C ARG A 86 29.36 -2.38 8.48
N PHE A 87 29.84 -3.56 8.07
CA PHE A 87 31.10 -3.78 7.33
C PHE A 87 32.39 -3.49 8.09
N GLU A 88 32.38 -3.13 9.36
CA GLU A 88 33.60 -2.84 10.11
C GLU A 88 33.47 -3.33 11.55
N ARG A 89 34.47 -4.06 12.02
CA ARG A 89 34.55 -4.50 13.42
C ARG A 89 35.97 -4.31 13.98
N ARG A 90 36.06 -3.85 15.23
CA ARG A 90 37.32 -3.69 15.93
C ARG A 90 37.10 -3.94 17.43
N PHE A 91 37.08 -5.20 17.82
CA PHE A 91 36.90 -5.65 19.21
C PHE A 91 37.50 -7.06 19.37
N SER A 92 37.70 -7.50 20.62
CA SER A 92 38.19 -8.81 21.01
C SER A 92 37.38 -9.34 22.20
N ASP A 93 37.67 -10.56 22.65
CA ASP A 93 37.04 -11.16 23.83
C ASP A 93 37.33 -10.37 25.12
N ARG A 94 38.37 -9.50 25.13
CA ARG A 94 38.70 -8.60 26.24
C ARG A 94 37.84 -7.32 26.23
N THR A 95 37.05 -7.09 25.22
CA THR A 95 36.26 -5.86 25.09
C THR A 95 35.15 -5.87 26.12
N ARG A 96 35.18 -4.90 27.03
CA ARG A 96 34.19 -4.69 28.10
C ARG A 96 33.08 -3.76 27.66
N LEU A 97 33.38 -2.79 26.80
CA LEU A 97 32.41 -1.88 26.20
C LEU A 97 32.47 -1.99 24.66
N LEU A 98 31.40 -2.56 24.07
CA LEU A 98 31.24 -2.61 22.62
C LEU A 98 30.30 -1.49 22.17
N VAL A 99 30.80 -0.55 21.36
CA VAL A 99 29.94 0.44 20.70
C VAL A 99 29.46 -0.11 19.37
N ALA A 100 28.16 -0.20 19.17
CA ALA A 100 27.59 -0.79 17.98
C ALA A 100 26.44 0.05 17.39
N THR A 101 26.12 -0.16 16.12
CA THR A 101 24.86 0.36 15.57
C THR A 101 23.70 -0.55 15.94
N GLU A 102 22.49 0.01 16.01
CA GLU A 102 21.28 -0.68 16.51
C GLU A 102 21.01 -1.99 15.78
N GLY A 103 21.10 -2.02 14.44
CA GLY A 103 20.92 -3.25 13.64
C GLY A 103 21.96 -4.35 13.93
N ILE A 104 23.06 -4.05 14.60
CA ILE A 104 24.02 -5.06 15.07
C ILE A 104 23.45 -5.83 16.25
N LEU A 105 22.70 -5.17 17.15
CA LEU A 105 22.06 -5.85 18.26
C LEU A 105 21.04 -6.87 17.76
N THR A 106 20.11 -6.45 16.91
CA THR A 106 19.08 -7.34 16.35
C THR A 106 19.71 -8.52 15.60
N ALA A 107 20.80 -8.29 14.85
CA ALA A 107 21.54 -9.34 14.18
C ALA A 107 22.21 -10.33 15.15
N ARG A 108 22.76 -9.87 16.28
CA ARG A 108 23.36 -10.72 17.33
C ARG A 108 22.30 -11.54 18.05
N MET A 109 21.19 -10.92 18.43
CA MET A 109 20.11 -11.57 19.16
C MET A 109 19.49 -12.74 18.41
N GLN A 110 19.68 -12.85 17.13
CA GLN A 110 19.15 -13.96 16.36
C GLN A 110 20.04 -15.19 16.36
N SER A 111 21.35 -15.01 16.51
CA SER A 111 22.27 -16.14 16.77
C SER A 111 22.35 -16.51 18.25
N ASP A 112 22.12 -15.51 19.11
CA ASP A 112 22.09 -15.64 20.56
C ASP A 112 20.93 -14.80 21.13
N PRO A 113 19.71 -15.37 21.21
CA PRO A 113 18.52 -14.68 21.68
C PRO A 113 18.62 -14.08 23.08
N LEU A 114 19.46 -14.64 23.92
CA LEU A 114 19.64 -14.21 25.29
C LEU A 114 20.82 -13.23 25.44
N LEU A 115 21.56 -12.91 24.36
CA LEU A 115 22.74 -12.05 24.37
C LEU A 115 23.73 -12.45 25.48
N SER A 116 24.09 -13.74 25.51
CA SER A 116 24.95 -14.33 26.57
C SER A 116 26.28 -13.62 26.74
N ASP A 117 26.76 -12.95 25.71
CA ASP A 117 28.00 -12.19 25.72
C ASP A 117 27.93 -10.85 26.48
N PHE A 118 26.74 -10.35 26.82
CA PHE A 118 26.55 -9.03 27.41
C PHE A 118 25.65 -9.07 28.63
N ASP A 119 25.97 -8.25 29.62
CA ASP A 119 25.22 -8.11 30.87
C ASP A 119 24.39 -6.82 30.88
N VAL A 120 24.80 -5.84 30.07
CA VAL A 120 24.12 -4.53 29.99
C VAL A 120 23.95 -4.09 28.53
N ILE A 121 22.73 -3.73 28.17
CA ILE A 121 22.40 -3.08 26.90
C ILE A 121 22.13 -1.61 27.19
N VAL A 122 22.79 -0.74 26.44
CA VAL A 122 22.56 0.72 26.50
C VAL A 122 22.06 1.20 25.14
N LEU A 123 20.84 1.74 25.08
CA LEU A 123 20.30 2.39 23.88
C LEU A 123 20.50 3.91 24.05
N ASP A 124 21.37 4.49 23.24
CA ASP A 124 21.63 5.93 23.28
C ASP A 124 20.90 6.67 22.16
N GLU A 125 20.67 7.96 22.36
CA GLU A 125 19.94 8.86 21.45
C GLU A 125 18.55 8.31 21.05
N PHE A 126 17.88 7.60 21.98
CA PHE A 126 16.60 6.92 21.72
C PHE A 126 15.49 7.85 21.21
N HIS A 127 15.60 9.16 21.49
CA HIS A 127 14.71 10.19 20.96
C HIS A 127 14.79 10.36 19.42
N GLU A 128 15.79 9.79 18.74
CA GLU A 128 15.78 9.74 17.28
C GLU A 128 14.71 8.79 16.72
N ARG A 129 14.19 7.87 17.55
CA ARG A 129 13.10 6.94 17.26
C ARG A 129 13.30 6.22 15.93
N SER A 130 14.52 5.70 15.69
CA SER A 130 14.78 4.82 14.56
C SER A 130 14.00 3.54 14.72
N ILE A 131 13.54 2.94 13.60
CA ILE A 131 12.85 1.65 13.64
C ILE A 131 13.71 0.55 14.25
N HIS A 132 15.03 0.60 14.03
CA HIS A 132 15.97 -0.34 14.61
C HIS A 132 16.10 -0.18 16.12
N ALA A 133 16.04 1.05 16.66
CA ALA A 133 16.01 1.28 18.10
C ALA A 133 14.75 0.74 18.75
N ASP A 134 13.59 1.01 18.14
CA ASP A 134 12.29 0.53 18.66
C ASP A 134 12.21 -1.01 18.68
N VAL A 135 12.63 -1.67 17.60
CA VAL A 135 12.70 -3.15 17.53
C VAL A 135 13.76 -3.70 18.49
N ALA A 136 14.93 -3.07 18.56
CA ALA A 136 16.00 -3.50 19.48
C ALA A 136 15.57 -3.40 20.94
N LEU A 137 14.84 -2.33 21.33
CA LEU A 137 14.29 -2.17 22.67
C LEU A 137 13.28 -3.28 22.99
N ALA A 138 12.36 -3.58 22.07
CA ALA A 138 11.35 -4.61 22.26
C ALA A 138 11.96 -6.00 22.39
N MET A 139 12.92 -6.36 21.52
CA MET A 139 13.64 -7.64 21.61
C MET A 139 14.49 -7.73 22.89
N ALA A 140 15.20 -6.63 23.25
CA ALA A 140 16.00 -6.59 24.47
C ALA A 140 15.14 -6.75 25.72
N LYS A 141 13.93 -6.17 25.77
CA LYS A 141 12.98 -6.37 26.87
C LYS A 141 12.58 -7.83 27.02
N GLN A 142 12.24 -8.50 25.91
CA GLN A 142 11.92 -9.95 25.94
C GLN A 142 13.09 -10.78 26.43
N ALA A 143 14.32 -10.45 26.00
CA ALA A 143 15.52 -11.12 26.50
C ALA A 143 15.74 -10.87 28.00
N MET A 144 15.51 -9.64 28.50
CA MET A 144 15.60 -9.28 29.91
C MET A 144 14.55 -10.00 30.77
N ASP A 145 13.34 -10.21 30.23
CA ASP A 145 12.27 -10.95 30.90
C ASP A 145 12.64 -12.45 31.04
N ALA A 146 13.35 -13.00 30.05
CA ALA A 146 13.81 -14.40 30.06
C ALA A 146 15.14 -14.58 30.82
N ARG A 147 15.96 -13.52 30.97
CA ARG A 147 17.29 -13.56 31.54
C ARG A 147 17.43 -12.59 32.75
N PRO A 148 17.47 -13.11 34.01
CA PRO A 148 17.39 -12.28 35.22
C PRO A 148 18.60 -11.37 35.48
N ASP A 149 19.73 -11.62 34.86
CA ASP A 149 20.99 -10.86 35.02
C ASP A 149 21.21 -9.81 33.92
N LEU A 150 20.38 -9.78 32.86
CA LEU A 150 20.48 -8.78 31.82
C LEU A 150 19.85 -7.44 32.27
N ALA A 151 20.54 -6.34 32.00
CA ALA A 151 20.07 -5.01 32.31
C ALA A 151 19.92 -4.15 31.04
N ILE A 152 18.94 -3.23 31.03
CA ILE A 152 18.68 -2.30 29.94
C ILE A 152 18.72 -0.86 30.46
N VAL A 153 19.50 0.00 29.81
CA VAL A 153 19.55 1.44 30.07
C VAL A 153 19.22 2.18 28.80
N VAL A 154 18.19 3.03 28.83
CA VAL A 154 17.81 3.88 27.70
C VAL A 154 18.23 5.32 28.00
N MET A 155 19.01 5.92 27.08
CA MET A 155 19.47 7.30 27.21
C MET A 155 18.83 8.18 26.14
N SER A 156 18.27 9.32 26.55
CA SER A 156 17.53 10.23 25.69
C SER A 156 17.87 11.70 25.98
N ALA A 157 17.64 12.57 25.02
CA ALA A 157 17.76 14.03 25.21
C ALA A 157 16.41 14.72 25.50
N THR A 158 15.29 14.05 25.33
CA THR A 158 13.94 14.58 25.41
C THR A 158 12.95 13.65 26.15
N ILE A 159 11.70 14.13 26.36
CA ILE A 159 10.68 13.65 27.30
C ILE A 159 9.97 12.31 26.96
N VAL A 160 10.37 11.56 25.97
CA VAL A 160 9.81 10.21 25.71
C VAL A 160 10.13 9.21 26.87
N ALA A 161 10.73 9.71 27.92
CA ALA A 161 11.22 8.93 29.05
C ALA A 161 10.13 8.20 29.83
N SER A 162 8.94 8.79 30.00
CA SER A 162 7.82 8.18 30.73
C SER A 162 7.26 6.96 30.01
N GLU A 163 7.16 7.03 28.70
CA GLU A 163 6.68 5.93 27.84
C GLU A 163 7.67 4.76 27.87
N VAL A 164 8.96 5.06 27.71
CA VAL A 164 10.03 4.05 27.80
C VAL A 164 10.08 3.43 29.19
N ALA A 165 9.97 4.23 30.24
CA ALA A 165 9.95 3.76 31.62
C ALA A 165 8.78 2.79 31.88
N THR A 166 7.59 3.14 31.38
CA THR A 166 6.39 2.28 31.44
C THR A 166 6.59 0.99 30.69
N PHE A 167 7.12 1.07 29.46
CA PHE A 167 7.40 -0.10 28.62
C PHE A 167 8.39 -1.07 29.28
N LEU A 168 9.38 -0.54 29.98
CA LEU A 168 10.36 -1.33 30.77
C LEU A 168 9.86 -1.74 32.17
N GLY A 169 8.55 -1.74 32.39
CA GLY A 169 7.96 -2.22 33.66
C GLY A 169 8.08 -1.24 34.83
N GLY A 170 8.15 0.06 34.58
CA GLY A 170 8.28 1.09 35.61
C GLY A 170 9.72 1.45 35.93
N ALA A 171 10.60 1.47 34.95
CA ALA A 171 12.00 1.84 35.14
C ALA A 171 12.14 3.26 35.71
N ARG A 172 13.12 3.45 36.61
CA ARG A 172 13.38 4.79 37.16
C ARG A 172 13.94 5.73 36.10
N VAL A 173 13.40 6.96 36.06
CA VAL A 173 13.92 8.06 35.23
C VAL A 173 14.89 8.89 36.06
N PHE A 174 16.10 9.07 35.53
CA PHE A 174 17.12 9.99 36.02
C PHE A 174 17.14 11.20 35.12
N GLU A 175 16.77 12.37 35.65
CA GLU A 175 16.82 13.64 34.93
C GLU A 175 18.02 14.45 35.32
N VAL A 176 18.92 14.70 34.37
CA VAL A 176 20.14 15.43 34.59
C VAL A 176 20.02 16.84 34.04
N GLY A 177 20.24 17.81 34.89
CA GLY A 177 20.24 19.23 34.51
C GLY A 177 21.36 19.55 33.53
N ALA A 178 21.17 20.55 32.68
CA ALA A 178 22.20 21.04 31.78
C ALA A 178 22.84 22.33 32.34
N ARG A 179 24.17 22.41 32.30
CA ARG A 179 24.81 23.70 32.18
C ARG A 179 24.82 24.10 30.70
N ARG A 180 23.80 24.84 30.26
CA ARG A 180 23.77 25.42 28.92
C ARG A 180 24.06 26.91 29.03
N PHE A 181 24.89 27.40 28.13
CA PHE A 181 25.02 28.83 27.94
C PHE A 181 23.76 29.35 27.22
N PRO A 182 23.33 30.60 27.47
CA PRO A 182 22.17 31.15 26.82
C PRO A 182 22.34 31.23 25.30
N VAL A 183 21.29 30.94 24.58
CA VAL A 183 21.22 31.06 23.12
C VAL A 183 20.19 32.10 22.78
N ASP A 184 20.60 33.17 22.11
CA ASP A 184 19.71 34.17 21.55
C ASP A 184 19.05 33.61 20.26
N VAL A 185 17.72 33.44 20.27
CA VAL A 185 16.97 32.88 19.12
C VAL A 185 16.29 33.99 18.37
N VAL A 186 16.64 34.16 17.09
CA VAL A 186 16.10 35.19 16.20
C VAL A 186 15.45 34.56 14.99
N TYR A 187 14.30 35.08 14.59
CA TYR A 187 13.58 34.63 13.40
C TYR A 187 13.78 35.60 12.21
N ARG A 188 14.13 35.06 11.05
CA ARG A 188 14.42 35.82 9.82
C ARG A 188 13.76 35.18 8.61
N PRO A 189 12.40 35.21 8.50
CA PRO A 189 11.71 34.62 7.37
C PRO A 189 12.09 35.32 6.06
N GLY A 190 12.23 34.52 4.99
CA GLY A 190 12.53 35.01 3.64
C GLY A 190 14.01 35.31 3.36
N VAL A 191 14.89 35.19 4.36
CA VAL A 191 16.34 35.33 4.18
C VAL A 191 16.94 34.03 3.71
N SER A 192 17.83 34.06 2.70
CA SER A 192 18.57 32.87 2.28
C SER A 192 19.59 32.41 3.33
N ALA A 193 19.90 31.12 3.34
CA ALA A 193 20.93 30.58 4.25
C ALA A 193 22.28 31.23 4.00
N ALA A 194 22.68 31.47 2.76
CA ALA A 194 23.95 32.09 2.41
C ALA A 194 24.01 33.55 2.86
N ASP A 195 22.91 34.30 2.74
CA ASP A 195 22.87 35.71 3.20
C ASP A 195 22.93 35.81 4.72
N ALA A 196 22.20 34.91 5.42
CA ALA A 196 22.29 34.81 6.87
C ALA A 196 23.72 34.45 7.33
N VAL A 197 24.43 33.56 6.64
CA VAL A 197 25.82 33.22 6.89
C VAL A 197 26.70 34.45 6.69
N ARG A 198 26.59 35.18 5.57
CA ARG A 198 27.37 36.40 5.28
C ARG A 198 27.15 37.50 6.33
N GLU A 199 25.91 37.65 6.80
CA GLU A 199 25.61 38.62 7.88
C GLU A 199 26.36 38.26 9.16
N GLN A 200 26.35 36.97 9.56
CA GLN A 200 27.05 36.53 10.78
C GLN A 200 28.56 36.55 10.63
N LEU A 201 29.10 36.32 9.44
CA LEU A 201 30.53 36.43 9.19
C LEU A 201 31.05 37.86 9.42
N ARG A 202 30.20 38.88 9.14
CA ARG A 202 30.57 40.30 9.33
C ARG A 202 30.37 40.81 10.76
N SER A 203 29.39 40.27 11.49
CA SER A 203 28.91 40.86 12.74
C SER A 203 29.35 40.13 14.01
N ALA A 204 29.88 38.91 13.89
CA ALA A 204 30.16 38.09 15.05
C ALA A 204 31.46 37.28 14.90
N ALA A 205 31.98 36.72 15.97
CA ALA A 205 33.12 35.80 15.99
C ALA A 205 32.66 34.36 16.24
N GLY A 206 33.55 33.36 16.02
CA GLY A 206 33.29 31.93 16.20
C GLY A 206 32.72 31.25 14.97
N ASP A 207 32.67 29.93 14.99
CA ASP A 207 32.25 29.11 13.87
C ASP A 207 30.73 29.13 13.68
N ILE A 208 30.29 28.93 12.44
CA ILE A 208 28.89 28.92 12.05
C ILE A 208 28.49 27.49 11.62
N LEU A 209 27.41 26.98 12.18
CA LEU A 209 26.75 25.73 11.74
C LEU A 209 25.41 26.06 11.05
N CYS A 210 25.30 25.73 9.76
CA CYS A 210 24.13 26.00 8.97
C CYS A 210 23.41 24.68 8.62
N PHE A 211 22.17 24.52 9.09
CA PHE A 211 21.33 23.35 8.80
C PHE A 211 20.56 23.54 7.53
N LEU A 212 20.76 22.61 6.59
CA LEU A 212 20.12 22.58 5.27
C LEU A 212 19.45 21.22 5.02
N PRO A 213 18.38 21.14 4.18
CA PRO A 213 17.62 19.92 4.00
C PRO A 213 18.41 18.77 3.38
N GLY A 214 19.34 19.05 2.45
CA GLY A 214 20.05 18.00 1.75
C GLY A 214 21.26 18.47 0.95
N MET A 215 21.89 17.55 0.23
CA MET A 215 23.14 17.77 -0.49
C MET A 215 23.04 18.87 -1.54
N ARG A 216 21.96 18.91 -2.34
CA ARG A 216 21.76 19.95 -3.37
C ARG A 216 21.71 21.36 -2.78
N GLU A 217 21.07 21.51 -1.63
CA GLU A 217 20.97 22.77 -0.92
C GLU A 217 22.32 23.16 -0.29
N ILE A 218 23.09 22.18 0.17
CA ILE A 218 24.47 22.38 0.66
C ILE A 218 25.39 22.84 -0.47
N GLU A 219 25.36 22.17 -1.62
CA GLU A 219 26.16 22.52 -2.78
C GLU A 219 25.85 23.93 -3.30
N ARG A 220 24.55 24.29 -3.37
CA ARG A 220 24.11 25.64 -3.75
C ARG A 220 24.63 26.68 -2.78
N ALA A 221 24.42 26.49 -1.47
CA ALA A 221 24.91 27.42 -0.46
C ALA A 221 26.45 27.52 -0.45
N ALA A 222 27.18 26.41 -0.67
CA ALA A 222 28.62 26.41 -0.79
C ALA A 222 29.11 27.22 -1.99
N ALA A 223 28.46 27.07 -3.15
CA ALA A 223 28.78 27.86 -4.35
C ALA A 223 28.52 29.38 -4.12
N GLU A 224 27.42 29.73 -3.47
CA GLU A 224 27.09 31.10 -3.12
C GLU A 224 28.11 31.70 -2.11
N LEU A 225 28.72 30.88 -1.24
CA LEU A 225 29.68 31.26 -0.24
C LEU A 225 31.15 31.11 -0.68
N ALA A 226 31.42 30.78 -1.94
CA ALA A 226 32.79 30.52 -2.43
C ALA A 226 33.79 31.67 -2.17
N ASN A 227 33.31 32.93 -2.15
CA ASN A 227 34.11 34.12 -1.90
C ASN A 227 34.04 34.61 -0.43
N ALA A 228 33.49 33.81 0.49
CA ALA A 228 33.42 34.18 1.89
C ALA A 228 34.79 34.07 2.56
N ASP A 229 35.12 35.00 3.49
CA ASP A 229 36.33 34.90 4.28
C ASP A 229 36.17 33.91 5.44
N ALA A 230 35.97 32.64 5.06
CA ALA A 230 35.83 31.52 5.97
C ALA A 230 36.13 30.20 5.25
N LEU A 231 36.40 29.16 6.02
CA LEU A 231 36.51 27.80 5.51
C LEU A 231 35.10 27.16 5.42
N VAL A 232 34.55 27.09 4.23
CA VAL A 232 33.19 26.49 3.99
C VAL A 232 33.34 24.99 3.81
N LEU A 233 32.71 24.20 4.71
CA LEU A 233 32.85 22.75 4.78
C LEU A 233 31.46 22.10 4.73
N PRO A 234 31.22 21.19 3.79
CA PRO A 234 30.00 20.38 3.80
C PRO A 234 30.08 19.29 4.89
N LEU A 235 28.90 18.91 5.45
CA LEU A 235 28.78 17.82 6.42
C LEU A 235 27.48 17.07 6.22
N HIS A 236 27.54 15.93 5.54
CA HIS A 236 26.41 15.03 5.29
C HIS A 236 26.83 13.57 5.25
N GLY A 237 25.87 12.65 5.33
CA GLY A 237 26.12 11.22 5.49
C GLY A 237 26.78 10.51 4.32
N SER A 238 26.72 11.08 3.09
CA SER A 238 27.35 10.51 1.90
C SER A 238 28.78 10.98 1.63
N LEU A 239 29.35 11.84 2.49
CA LEU A 239 30.77 12.21 2.41
C LEU A 239 31.65 11.05 2.88
N ASP A 240 32.88 11.00 2.34
CA ASP A 240 33.91 10.11 2.86
C ASP A 240 34.32 10.49 4.31
N VAL A 241 34.93 9.53 5.00
CA VAL A 241 35.30 9.67 6.42
C VAL A 241 36.24 10.84 6.66
N ASP A 242 37.20 11.02 5.77
CA ASP A 242 38.23 12.09 5.93
C ASP A 242 37.61 13.47 5.74
N ALA A 243 36.65 13.63 4.81
CA ALA A 243 35.91 14.88 4.65
C ALA A 243 35.04 15.21 5.86
N GLN A 244 34.35 14.19 6.43
CA GLN A 244 33.60 14.35 7.66
C GLN A 244 34.50 14.72 8.84
N GLU A 245 35.63 14.03 9.03
CA GLU A 245 36.59 14.33 10.09
C GLU A 245 37.16 15.75 9.94
N ARG A 246 37.47 16.22 8.73
CA ARG A 246 37.91 17.61 8.47
C ARG A 246 36.86 18.65 8.87
N ALA A 247 35.59 18.39 8.62
CA ALA A 247 34.49 19.30 9.01
C ALA A 247 34.35 19.40 10.54
N LEU A 248 34.64 18.33 11.26
CA LEU A 248 34.50 18.24 12.72
C LEU A 248 35.77 18.77 13.47
N ALA A 249 36.96 18.62 12.89
CA ALA A 249 38.23 18.99 13.52
C ALA A 249 38.35 20.52 13.72
N PRO A 250 39.07 20.99 14.74
CA PRO A 250 39.45 22.38 14.87
C PRO A 250 40.23 22.87 13.64
N ALA A 251 40.00 24.11 13.25
CA ALA A 251 40.72 24.73 12.13
C ALA A 251 41.33 26.08 12.50
N PRO A 252 42.44 26.49 11.86
CA PRO A 252 43.08 27.77 12.14
C PRO A 252 42.29 28.97 11.61
N ARG A 253 41.37 28.73 10.67
CA ARG A 253 40.48 29.75 10.10
C ARG A 253 39.03 29.47 10.58
N ARG A 254 38.24 30.53 10.65
CA ARG A 254 36.83 30.46 10.95
C ARG A 254 36.11 29.51 9.99
N LYS A 255 35.27 28.62 10.53
CA LYS A 255 34.53 27.64 9.73
C LYS A 255 33.08 28.05 9.54
N VAL A 256 32.56 27.74 8.37
CA VAL A 256 31.14 27.65 8.06
C VAL A 256 30.85 26.20 7.68
N ILE A 257 30.12 25.48 8.54
CA ILE A 257 29.78 24.10 8.33
C ILE A 257 28.35 24.03 7.80
N LEU A 258 28.19 23.59 6.53
CA LEU A 258 26.91 23.41 5.90
C LEU A 258 26.49 21.95 6.11
N ALA A 259 25.51 21.71 6.98
CA ALA A 259 25.19 20.37 7.44
C ALA A 259 23.73 19.99 7.20
N THR A 260 23.49 18.70 7.01
CA THR A 260 22.17 18.11 7.19
C THR A 260 21.89 17.84 8.68
N ASN A 261 20.81 17.12 8.99
CA ASN A 261 20.49 16.67 10.36
C ASN A 261 21.59 15.79 11.01
N ILE A 262 22.64 15.41 10.29
CA ILE A 262 23.78 14.65 10.85
C ILE A 262 24.47 15.42 12.00
N ALA A 263 24.45 16.75 11.95
CA ALA A 263 25.05 17.61 12.99
C ALA A 263 24.05 17.95 14.11
N GLU A 264 22.82 17.43 14.08
CA GLU A 264 21.76 17.77 15.04
C GLU A 264 21.99 17.12 16.42
N THR A 265 22.42 15.84 16.47
CA THR A 265 22.48 15.03 17.70
C THR A 265 23.91 14.54 18.02
N SER A 266 24.33 13.45 17.47
CA SER A 266 25.42 12.60 17.92
C SER A 266 26.84 13.15 17.68
N LEU A 267 27.02 14.22 16.89
CA LEU A 267 28.34 14.79 16.58
C LEU A 267 28.61 16.10 17.37
N THR A 268 29.77 16.22 17.96
CA THR A 268 30.19 17.46 18.58
C THR A 268 31.08 18.25 17.60
N VAL A 269 30.62 19.44 17.24
CA VAL A 269 31.40 20.38 16.46
C VAL A 269 31.91 21.44 17.42
N GLU A 270 33.21 21.48 17.63
CA GLU A 270 33.82 22.46 18.50
C GLU A 270 33.89 23.83 17.84
N GLY A 271 33.83 24.93 18.66
CA GLY A 271 33.95 26.31 18.18
C GLY A 271 32.64 26.93 17.64
N VAL A 272 31.57 26.20 17.52
CA VAL A 272 30.27 26.71 17.02
C VAL A 272 29.64 27.64 18.05
N THR A 273 29.39 28.89 17.64
CA THR A 273 28.69 29.92 18.43
C THR A 273 27.44 30.43 17.72
N HIS A 274 27.34 30.17 16.41
CA HIS A 274 26.22 30.61 15.59
C HIS A 274 25.60 29.42 14.87
N VAL A 275 24.26 29.31 14.97
CA VAL A 275 23.47 28.34 14.23
C VAL A 275 22.56 29.08 13.26
N ILE A 276 22.53 28.64 12.03
CA ILE A 276 21.53 29.05 11.01
C ILE A 276 20.71 27.85 10.68
N ASP A 277 19.41 27.95 10.82
CA ASP A 277 18.51 26.80 10.62
C ASP A 277 17.46 27.13 9.56
N SER A 278 17.45 26.34 8.49
CA SER A 278 16.42 26.45 7.42
C SER A 278 15.02 26.01 7.88
N GLY A 279 14.90 25.31 9.01
CA GLY A 279 13.64 24.73 9.48
C GLY A 279 13.16 23.53 8.67
N LEU A 280 14.04 22.99 7.82
CA LEU A 280 13.72 21.88 6.93
C LEU A 280 14.66 20.71 7.12
N HIS A 281 14.17 19.51 6.82
CA HIS A 281 14.96 18.31 6.67
C HIS A 281 14.37 17.41 5.58
N LYS A 282 15.15 16.48 5.04
CA LYS A 282 14.65 15.44 4.16
C LYS A 282 14.40 14.18 4.96
N VAL A 283 13.22 13.59 4.78
CA VAL A 283 12.81 12.34 5.41
C VAL A 283 12.40 11.33 4.37
N LEU A 284 12.72 10.08 4.62
CA LEU A 284 12.25 8.96 3.82
C LEU A 284 10.84 8.62 4.26
N ARG A 285 9.91 8.54 3.30
CA ARG A 285 8.54 8.09 3.50
C ARG A 285 8.24 6.93 2.57
N PHE A 286 7.83 5.85 3.12
CA PHE A 286 7.35 4.69 2.39
C PHE A 286 5.86 4.81 2.16
N ASP A 287 5.45 4.71 0.92
CA ASP A 287 4.05 4.63 0.51
C ASP A 287 3.66 3.14 0.36
N PRO A 288 2.81 2.61 1.22
CA PRO A 288 2.41 1.20 1.18
C PRO A 288 1.57 0.85 -0.06
N ASP A 289 0.85 1.81 -0.64
CA ASP A 289 -0.02 1.57 -1.80
C ASP A 289 0.78 1.39 -3.09
N THR A 290 1.89 2.13 -3.21
CA THR A 290 2.79 2.05 -4.38
C THR A 290 4.05 1.24 -4.08
N ALA A 291 4.27 0.86 -2.84
CA ALA A 291 5.49 0.21 -2.33
C ALA A 291 6.79 0.99 -2.64
N VAL A 292 6.71 2.32 -2.64
CA VAL A 292 7.79 3.23 -3.06
C VAL A 292 8.23 4.10 -1.90
N ASP A 293 9.56 4.28 -1.79
CA ASP A 293 10.15 5.25 -0.88
C ASP A 293 10.23 6.63 -1.54
N HIS A 294 9.77 7.64 -0.83
CA HIS A 294 9.85 9.04 -1.24
C HIS A 294 10.74 9.83 -0.29
N LEU A 295 11.77 10.50 -0.82
CA LEU A 295 12.57 11.45 -0.04
C LEU A 295 11.92 12.84 -0.09
N VAL A 296 11.21 13.21 0.97
CA VAL A 296 10.41 14.44 1.05
C VAL A 296 11.09 15.47 1.93
N ALA A 297 11.11 16.73 1.49
CA ALA A 297 11.53 17.85 2.33
C ALA A 297 10.35 18.31 3.19
N GLU A 298 10.53 18.27 4.50
CA GLU A 298 9.49 18.61 5.48
C GLU A 298 10.01 19.61 6.52
N ARG A 299 9.07 20.25 7.22
CA ARG A 299 9.38 21.03 8.42
C ARG A 299 9.91 20.13 9.51
N ILE A 300 10.94 20.61 10.21
CA ILE A 300 11.44 19.94 11.41
C ILE A 300 10.43 20.03 12.56
N ALA A 301 10.61 19.18 13.56
CA ALA A 301 9.85 19.26 14.81
C ALA A 301 10.44 20.34 15.76
N ALA A 302 9.64 20.75 16.74
CA ALA A 302 10.05 21.76 17.72
C ALA A 302 11.26 21.32 18.56
N ASP A 303 11.29 20.06 18.98
CA ASP A 303 12.43 19.46 19.68
C ASP A 303 13.71 19.45 18.83
N SER A 304 13.62 19.18 17.52
CA SER A 304 14.75 19.32 16.59
C SER A 304 15.22 20.75 16.46
N ALA A 305 14.31 21.73 16.39
CA ALA A 305 14.67 23.15 16.36
C ALA A 305 15.40 23.59 17.61
N GLU A 306 14.98 23.12 18.79
CA GLU A 306 15.66 23.37 20.06
C GLU A 306 17.03 22.68 20.14
N GLN A 307 17.16 21.46 19.66
CA GLN A 307 18.43 20.72 19.62
C GLN A 307 19.43 21.42 18.68
N ARG A 308 18.99 21.86 17.49
CA ARG A 308 19.83 22.62 16.54
C ARG A 308 20.28 23.95 17.14
N ALA A 309 19.38 24.73 17.72
CA ALA A 309 19.71 25.98 18.40
C ALA A 309 20.70 25.77 19.54
N GLY A 310 20.51 24.71 20.34
CA GLY A 310 21.39 24.34 21.44
C GLY A 310 22.85 24.05 21.04
N ARG A 311 23.14 23.85 19.74
CA ARG A 311 24.49 23.68 19.22
C ARG A 311 25.33 24.99 19.41
N ALA A 312 24.68 26.15 19.35
CA ALA A 312 25.35 27.43 19.55
C ALA A 312 25.79 27.69 21.02
N GLY A 313 25.07 27.08 22.00
CA GLY A 313 25.29 27.32 23.44
C GLY A 313 26.08 26.23 24.16
N ARG A 314 26.97 25.49 23.49
CA ARG A 314 27.68 24.37 24.12
C ARG A 314 28.91 24.82 24.94
N THR A 315 29.65 25.76 24.44
CA THR A 315 30.93 26.21 25.05
C THR A 315 30.88 27.63 25.61
N GLN A 316 29.99 28.45 25.05
CA GLN A 316 29.78 29.85 25.46
C GLN A 316 28.36 30.29 24.98
N ALA A 317 27.95 31.51 25.36
CA ALA A 317 26.72 32.10 24.86
C ALA A 317 26.75 32.21 23.34
N GLY A 318 25.63 31.87 22.69
CA GLY A 318 25.53 31.79 21.24
C GLY A 318 24.25 32.38 20.68
N ARG A 319 24.12 32.31 19.37
CA ARG A 319 22.94 32.79 18.64
C ARG A 319 22.44 31.74 17.64
N ALA A 320 21.10 31.59 17.58
CA ALA A 320 20.42 30.74 16.58
C ALA A 320 19.52 31.61 15.72
N ILE A 321 19.69 31.52 14.39
CA ILE A 321 18.89 32.24 13.40
C ILE A 321 17.99 31.21 12.70
N ARG A 322 16.70 31.33 12.93
CA ARG A 322 15.67 30.52 12.34
C ARG A 322 15.11 31.22 11.08
N LEU A 323 15.25 30.57 9.92
CA LEU A 323 14.88 31.16 8.62
C LEU A 323 13.39 30.98 8.28
N TRP A 324 12.52 30.87 9.29
CA TRP A 324 11.08 30.77 9.16
C TRP A 324 10.36 31.77 10.07
N ASP A 325 9.03 31.86 9.94
CA ASP A 325 8.24 32.78 10.75
C ASP A 325 8.06 32.23 12.18
N ALA A 326 8.17 33.07 13.18
CA ALA A 326 7.97 32.69 14.59
C ALA A 326 6.54 32.17 14.88
N ARG A 327 5.58 32.50 14.00
CA ARG A 327 4.18 32.02 14.05
C ARG A 327 3.98 30.63 13.46
N ASP A 328 4.99 30.08 12.77
CA ASP A 328 4.88 28.73 12.21
C ASP A 328 4.78 27.69 13.35
N ILE A 329 3.70 26.92 13.35
CA ILE A 329 3.48 25.85 14.33
C ILE A 329 4.24 24.61 13.87
N LEU A 330 5.26 24.21 14.61
CA LEU A 330 5.99 22.97 14.40
C LEU A 330 5.31 21.84 15.17
N ARG A 331 5.42 20.60 14.66
CA ARG A 331 5.04 19.41 15.45
C ARG A 331 5.89 19.38 16.73
N PRO A 332 5.36 18.97 17.89
CA PRO A 332 6.14 18.93 19.13
C PRO A 332 7.38 18.04 19.03
N HIS A 333 7.22 16.83 18.52
CA HIS A 333 8.24 15.79 18.41
C HIS A 333 8.41 15.28 16.99
N ARG A 334 9.58 14.72 16.73
CA ARG A 334 9.87 13.99 15.49
C ARG A 334 8.93 12.79 15.36
N GLU A 335 8.41 12.58 14.14
CA GLU A 335 7.66 11.39 13.80
C GLU A 335 8.59 10.15 13.84
N PRO A 336 8.21 9.07 14.55
CA PRO A 336 9.00 7.85 14.61
C PRO A 336 9.16 7.20 13.23
N ASP A 337 10.29 6.55 13.00
CA ASP A 337 10.54 5.84 11.74
C ASP A 337 9.48 4.78 11.44
N ILE A 338 9.01 4.09 12.49
CA ILE A 338 7.98 3.04 12.39
C ILE A 338 6.69 3.51 11.70
N ALA A 339 6.37 4.79 11.77
CA ALA A 339 5.20 5.38 11.12
C ALA A 339 5.44 5.75 9.63
N ARG A 340 6.70 5.75 9.13
CA ARG A 340 7.02 6.32 7.82
C ARG A 340 7.95 5.51 6.91
N VAL A 341 8.71 4.52 7.43
CA VAL A 341 9.66 3.73 6.61
C VAL A 341 9.08 2.37 6.20
N ASP A 342 9.69 1.70 5.21
CA ASP A 342 9.37 0.31 4.88
C ASP A 342 9.67 -0.60 6.08
N LEU A 343 8.67 -1.38 6.48
CA LEU A 343 8.76 -2.28 7.63
C LEU A 343 9.36 -3.65 7.29
N ALA A 344 9.46 -4.01 6.00
CA ALA A 344 9.86 -5.37 5.59
C ALA A 344 11.17 -5.85 6.23
N PRO A 345 12.24 -5.03 6.35
CA PRO A 345 13.47 -5.47 7.03
C PRO A 345 13.23 -5.85 8.50
N SER A 346 12.48 -5.00 9.22
CA SER A 346 12.21 -5.21 10.65
C SER A 346 11.24 -6.37 10.90
N LEU A 347 10.24 -6.54 10.02
CA LEU A 347 9.33 -7.68 10.08
C LEU A 347 10.09 -8.99 9.83
N LEU A 348 11.05 -9.00 8.90
CA LEU A 348 11.92 -10.16 8.67
C LEU A 348 12.75 -10.50 9.92
N ASP A 349 13.26 -9.49 10.62
CA ASP A 349 13.99 -9.66 11.87
C ASP A 349 13.10 -10.28 12.97
N ILE A 350 11.85 -9.80 13.09
CA ILE A 350 10.88 -10.33 14.08
C ILE A 350 10.48 -11.77 13.76
N VAL A 351 10.19 -12.09 12.49
CA VAL A 351 9.89 -13.46 12.07
C VAL A 351 11.08 -14.39 12.31
N ALA A 352 12.28 -13.93 12.05
CA ALA A 352 13.50 -14.70 12.33
C ALA A 352 13.76 -14.90 13.83
N TRP A 353 13.33 -13.95 14.66
CA TRP A 353 13.31 -14.06 16.12
C TRP A 353 12.31 -15.14 16.62
N GLY A 354 11.38 -15.58 15.76
CA GLY A 354 10.31 -16.51 16.09
C GLY A 354 9.02 -15.82 16.54
N GLY A 355 8.94 -14.48 16.42
CA GLY A 355 7.77 -13.68 16.73
C GLY A 355 6.81 -13.55 15.55
N ASP A 356 5.52 -13.33 15.85
CA ASP A 356 4.54 -12.87 14.87
C ASP A 356 4.47 -11.33 14.94
N PRO A 357 4.78 -10.61 13.86
CA PRO A 357 4.72 -9.15 13.84
C PRO A 357 3.36 -8.54 14.25
N ARG A 358 2.27 -9.28 14.11
CA ARG A 358 0.93 -8.83 14.51
C ARG A 358 0.70 -8.86 16.01
N THR A 359 1.39 -9.75 16.72
CA THR A 359 1.27 -9.92 18.17
C THR A 359 2.55 -9.56 18.93
N PHE A 360 3.59 -9.14 18.22
CA PHE A 360 4.85 -8.71 18.79
C PHE A 360 4.66 -7.55 19.78
N ASP A 361 5.39 -7.55 20.89
CA ASP A 361 5.34 -6.51 21.91
C ASP A 361 6.13 -5.26 21.47
N TRP A 362 5.58 -4.54 20.47
CA TRP A 362 6.17 -3.32 19.95
C TRP A 362 6.22 -2.23 21.02
N PHE A 363 7.29 -1.44 21.06
CA PHE A 363 7.32 -0.20 21.84
C PHE A 363 6.24 0.78 21.35
N GLU A 364 6.13 0.95 20.04
CA GLU A 364 5.01 1.62 19.35
C GLU A 364 4.56 0.73 18.20
N ARG A 365 3.28 0.33 18.21
CA ARG A 365 2.76 -0.60 17.21
C ARG A 365 2.50 0.11 15.89
N PRO A 366 3.04 -0.37 14.76
CA PRO A 366 2.70 0.16 13.44
C PRO A 366 1.26 -0.17 13.05
N ASP A 367 0.72 0.59 12.09
CA ASP A 367 -0.59 0.31 11.50
C ASP A 367 -0.63 -1.08 10.87
N GLU A 368 -1.77 -1.77 11.01
CA GLU A 368 -1.97 -3.13 10.48
C GLU A 368 -1.78 -3.20 8.96
N SER A 369 -2.19 -2.16 8.23
CA SER A 369 -1.98 -2.06 6.79
C SER A 369 -0.50 -2.10 6.40
N ARG A 370 0.35 -1.44 7.18
CA ARG A 370 1.81 -1.40 6.95
C ARG A 370 2.48 -2.74 7.29
N ILE A 371 2.04 -3.38 8.38
CA ILE A 371 2.49 -4.75 8.72
C ILE A 371 2.08 -5.69 7.58
N GLY A 372 0.82 -5.61 7.13
CA GLY A 372 0.30 -6.41 6.02
C GLY A 372 1.11 -6.23 4.73
N ALA A 373 1.36 -4.99 4.31
CA ALA A 373 2.15 -4.69 3.11
C ALA A 373 3.57 -5.25 3.20
N GLY A 374 4.25 -5.09 4.33
CA GLY A 374 5.59 -5.64 4.53
C GLY A 374 5.61 -7.17 4.54
N MET A 375 4.63 -7.83 5.14
CA MET A 375 4.51 -9.29 5.13
C MET A 375 4.24 -9.84 3.73
N GLU A 376 3.36 -9.20 2.94
CA GLU A 376 3.11 -9.58 1.54
C GLU A 376 4.37 -9.38 0.68
N LEU A 377 5.12 -8.31 0.90
CA LEU A 377 6.41 -8.12 0.25
C LEU A 377 7.37 -9.27 0.59
N LEU A 378 7.57 -9.60 1.87
CA LEU A 378 8.45 -10.68 2.29
C LEU A 378 8.03 -12.04 1.70
N LYS A 379 6.73 -12.28 1.59
CA LYS A 379 6.18 -13.46 0.92
C LYS A 379 6.49 -13.45 -0.59
N SER A 380 6.28 -12.34 -1.26
CA SER A 380 6.57 -12.21 -2.70
C SER A 380 8.07 -12.37 -3.02
N LEU A 381 8.95 -11.94 -2.10
CA LEU A 381 10.39 -12.18 -2.17
C LEU A 381 10.79 -13.63 -1.84
N GLY A 382 9.84 -14.47 -1.42
CA GLY A 382 10.10 -15.83 -0.96
C GLY A 382 10.88 -15.89 0.36
N ALA A 383 10.92 -14.78 1.12
CA ALA A 383 11.61 -14.73 2.41
C ALA A 383 10.84 -15.47 3.52
N ILE A 384 9.53 -15.46 3.41
CA ILE A 384 8.62 -16.13 4.34
C ILE A 384 7.58 -16.96 3.57
N ASP A 385 7.14 -18.04 4.19
CA ASP A 385 5.98 -18.82 3.77
C ASP A 385 5.14 -19.17 4.99
N THR A 386 3.81 -19.01 4.89
CA THR A 386 2.87 -19.24 6.00
C THR A 386 3.31 -18.60 7.34
N GLY A 387 3.91 -17.41 7.26
CA GLY A 387 4.40 -16.65 8.43
C GLY A 387 5.72 -17.16 9.03
N ARG A 388 6.39 -18.12 8.38
CA ARG A 388 7.67 -18.68 8.82
C ARG A 388 8.80 -18.35 7.85
N LEU A 389 10.00 -18.27 8.39
CA LEU A 389 11.20 -18.01 7.60
C LEU A 389 11.49 -19.18 6.66
N THR A 390 11.79 -18.88 5.40
CA THR A 390 12.28 -19.87 4.42
C THR A 390 13.81 -19.93 4.41
N SER A 391 14.40 -20.87 3.68
CA SER A 391 15.86 -20.88 3.44
C SER A 391 16.34 -19.60 2.77
N ALA A 392 15.58 -19.10 1.79
CA ALA A 392 15.85 -17.80 1.15
C ALA A 392 15.77 -16.65 2.17
N GLY A 393 14.78 -16.69 3.07
CA GLY A 393 14.63 -15.68 4.13
C GLY A 393 15.83 -15.67 5.09
N VAL A 394 16.37 -16.85 5.46
CA VAL A 394 17.59 -16.95 6.27
C VAL A 394 18.76 -16.29 5.54
N THR A 395 18.91 -16.56 4.25
CA THR A 395 19.98 -15.98 3.43
C THR A 395 19.81 -14.47 3.28
N LEU A 396 18.61 -13.99 2.94
CA LEU A 396 18.28 -12.57 2.78
C LEU A 396 18.61 -11.78 4.06
N ARG A 397 18.27 -12.34 5.18
CA ARG A 397 18.50 -11.71 6.46
C ARG A 397 19.98 -11.63 6.85
N SER A 398 20.81 -12.60 6.43
CA SER A 398 22.26 -12.57 6.68
C SER A 398 22.98 -11.48 5.89
N LEU A 399 22.34 -10.93 4.87
CA LEU A 399 22.86 -9.82 4.08
C LEU A 399 22.57 -8.49 4.80
N PRO A 400 23.54 -7.59 4.88
CA PRO A 400 23.34 -6.25 5.43
C PRO A 400 22.65 -5.33 4.38
N LEU A 401 21.54 -5.77 3.81
CA LEU A 401 20.81 -5.14 2.73
C LEU A 401 19.32 -5.16 3.02
N HIS A 402 18.58 -4.26 2.37
CA HIS A 402 17.13 -4.39 2.29
C HIS A 402 16.77 -5.73 1.62
N PRO A 403 15.73 -6.47 2.06
CA PRO A 403 15.36 -7.77 1.49
C PRO A 403 15.23 -7.79 -0.02
N ARG A 404 14.70 -6.72 -0.65
CA ARG A 404 14.65 -6.57 -2.11
C ARG A 404 16.02 -6.64 -2.78
N LEU A 405 16.97 -5.88 -2.24
CA LEU A 405 18.33 -5.81 -2.75
C LEU A 405 19.10 -7.12 -2.50
N GLY A 406 18.86 -7.73 -1.35
CA GLY A 406 19.36 -9.06 -1.04
C GLY A 406 18.85 -10.10 -2.03
N ARG A 407 17.58 -10.05 -2.39
CA ARG A 407 16.98 -10.96 -3.38
C ARG A 407 17.63 -10.83 -4.74
N ILE A 408 17.85 -9.59 -5.21
CA ILE A 408 18.59 -9.34 -6.45
C ILE A 408 19.97 -10.01 -6.41
N LEU A 409 20.71 -9.78 -5.31
CA LEU A 409 22.07 -10.30 -5.18
C LEU A 409 22.11 -11.83 -5.21
N ILE A 410 21.17 -12.49 -4.57
CA ILE A 410 21.06 -13.95 -4.53
C ILE A 410 20.72 -14.49 -5.91
N ASP A 411 19.68 -13.98 -6.57
CA ASP A 411 19.21 -14.48 -7.87
C ASP A 411 20.17 -14.11 -9.02
N ALA A 412 21.01 -13.08 -8.83
CA ALA A 412 22.11 -12.73 -9.71
C ALA A 412 23.41 -13.45 -9.35
N HIS A 413 23.37 -14.48 -8.50
CA HIS A 413 24.54 -15.26 -8.10
C HIS A 413 25.71 -14.43 -7.57
N GLY A 414 25.45 -13.24 -7.00
CA GLY A 414 26.47 -12.34 -6.47
C GLY A 414 27.34 -11.64 -7.52
N ALA A 415 26.93 -11.63 -8.78
CA ALA A 415 27.70 -11.11 -9.89
C ALA A 415 28.07 -9.62 -9.75
N ASP A 416 29.21 -9.23 -10.29
CA ASP A 416 29.76 -7.87 -10.18
C ASP A 416 28.76 -6.81 -10.71
N GLU A 417 28.04 -7.11 -11.80
CA GLU A 417 27.01 -6.23 -12.38
C GLU A 417 25.86 -5.97 -11.41
N ALA A 418 25.42 -7.01 -10.70
CA ALA A 418 24.36 -6.90 -9.69
C ALA A 418 24.86 -6.18 -8.44
N VAL A 419 26.08 -6.47 -7.98
CA VAL A 419 26.69 -5.81 -6.82
C VAL A 419 26.79 -4.32 -7.03
N THR A 420 27.32 -3.87 -8.18
CA THR A 420 27.42 -2.44 -8.52
C THR A 420 26.05 -1.76 -8.48
N LEU A 421 25.03 -2.40 -9.07
CA LEU A 421 23.68 -1.85 -9.08
C LEU A 421 23.06 -1.83 -7.66
N VAL A 422 23.20 -2.91 -6.89
CA VAL A 422 22.72 -3.01 -5.51
C VAL A 422 23.39 -1.98 -4.59
N ALA A 423 24.71 -1.81 -4.71
CA ALA A 423 25.45 -0.79 -3.98
C ALA A 423 24.90 0.62 -4.29
N LYS A 424 24.70 0.93 -5.58
CA LYS A 424 24.13 2.20 -6.02
C LYS A 424 22.71 2.42 -5.47
N LEU A 425 21.85 1.41 -5.55
CA LEU A 425 20.48 1.47 -5.04
C LEU A 425 20.42 1.60 -3.51
N SER A 426 21.43 1.09 -2.79
CA SER A 426 21.55 1.26 -1.33
C SER A 426 22.24 2.56 -0.91
N GLY A 427 22.58 3.44 -1.84
CA GLY A 427 23.29 4.70 -1.59
C GLY A 427 24.78 4.51 -1.22
N GLY A 428 25.35 3.34 -1.55
CA GLY A 428 26.75 3.02 -1.35
C GLY A 428 27.63 3.33 -2.56
N GLY A 429 28.92 3.08 -2.39
CA GLY A 429 29.96 3.30 -3.41
C GLY A 429 30.99 2.17 -3.46
N PRO A 430 32.17 2.41 -4.08
CA PRO A 430 33.20 1.38 -4.29
C PRO A 430 33.68 0.61 -3.05
N PRO A 431 33.73 1.19 -1.83
CA PRO A 431 34.05 0.42 -0.64
C PRO A 431 33.00 -0.63 -0.31
N GLU A 432 31.72 -0.25 -0.39
CA GLU A 432 30.57 -1.15 -0.15
C GLU A 432 30.49 -2.24 -1.22
N GLU A 433 30.78 -1.93 -2.47
CA GLU A 433 30.82 -2.93 -3.57
C GLU A 433 31.82 -4.06 -3.26
N ARG A 434 33.05 -3.70 -2.85
CA ARG A 434 34.09 -4.69 -2.52
C ARG A 434 33.65 -5.59 -1.35
N GLU A 435 33.00 -5.02 -0.36
CA GLU A 435 32.51 -5.78 0.77
C GLU A 435 31.34 -6.70 0.40
N LEU A 436 30.40 -6.21 -0.41
CA LEU A 436 29.27 -7.02 -0.90
C LEU A 436 29.78 -8.19 -1.76
N ILE A 437 30.80 -8.01 -2.60
CA ILE A 437 31.43 -9.10 -3.32
C ILE A 437 32.01 -10.14 -2.36
N SER A 438 32.71 -9.70 -1.31
CA SER A 438 33.28 -10.60 -0.30
C SER A 438 32.20 -11.41 0.42
N ILE A 439 31.11 -10.74 0.81
CA ILE A 439 29.97 -11.39 1.50
C ILE A 439 29.26 -12.35 0.53
N ALA A 440 28.99 -11.94 -0.71
CA ALA A 440 28.33 -12.75 -1.72
C ALA A 440 29.13 -14.05 -1.99
N ARG A 441 30.43 -13.95 -2.18
CA ARG A 441 31.31 -15.12 -2.38
C ARG A 441 31.23 -16.10 -1.21
N LYS A 442 31.30 -15.58 0.02
CA LYS A 442 31.22 -16.40 1.22
C LYS A 442 29.86 -17.07 1.40
N LEU A 443 28.79 -16.33 1.09
CA LEU A 443 27.42 -16.78 1.31
C LEU A 443 26.94 -17.76 0.27
N LEU A 444 27.27 -17.52 -1.00
CA LEU A 444 26.80 -18.32 -2.14
C LEU A 444 27.73 -19.50 -2.44
N GLY A 445 29.01 -19.45 -2.00
CA GLY A 445 29.95 -20.55 -2.21
C GLY A 445 30.06 -20.97 -3.69
N ASP A 446 29.69 -22.21 -3.99
CA ASP A 446 29.73 -22.78 -5.33
C ASP A 446 28.68 -22.14 -6.30
N ASP A 447 27.64 -21.51 -5.77
CA ASP A 447 26.63 -20.80 -6.57
C ASP A 447 27.08 -19.40 -6.99
N TYR A 448 28.19 -18.88 -6.44
CA TYR A 448 28.72 -17.58 -6.82
C TYR A 448 29.18 -17.56 -8.28
N ARG A 449 28.83 -16.48 -8.99
CA ARG A 449 29.28 -16.21 -10.37
C ARG A 449 29.85 -14.80 -10.41
N GLN A 450 30.98 -14.62 -11.07
CA GLN A 450 31.55 -13.28 -11.19
C GLN A 450 30.79 -12.43 -12.20
N HIS A 451 30.37 -13.04 -13.32
CA HIS A 451 29.61 -12.41 -14.39
C HIS A 451 28.35 -13.20 -14.70
N ILE A 452 27.32 -12.53 -15.13
CA ILE A 452 26.05 -13.10 -15.63
C ILE A 452 25.62 -12.38 -16.91
N ASP A 453 24.77 -13.02 -17.70
CA ASP A 453 24.14 -12.36 -18.84
C ASP A 453 23.06 -11.34 -18.41
N ASP A 454 22.73 -10.44 -19.34
CA ASP A 454 21.75 -9.38 -19.10
C ASP A 454 20.35 -9.94 -18.77
N ALA A 455 19.97 -11.07 -19.38
CA ALA A 455 18.65 -11.68 -19.08
C ALA A 455 18.59 -12.20 -17.66
N THR A 456 19.64 -12.82 -17.14
CA THR A 456 19.76 -13.26 -15.75
C THR A 456 19.71 -12.06 -14.79
N LEU A 457 20.42 -10.98 -15.10
CA LEU A 457 20.35 -9.74 -14.30
C LEU A 457 18.92 -9.19 -14.26
N ARG A 458 18.24 -9.08 -15.40
CA ARG A 458 16.87 -8.56 -15.49
C ARG A 458 15.86 -9.44 -14.71
N ARG A 459 16.03 -10.78 -14.75
CA ARG A 459 15.22 -11.70 -13.92
C ARG A 459 15.46 -11.49 -12.42
N ALA A 460 16.71 -11.31 -12.02
CA ALA A 460 17.05 -11.00 -10.63
C ALA A 460 16.44 -9.67 -10.17
N LEU A 461 16.43 -8.66 -11.04
CA LEU A 461 15.76 -7.38 -10.76
C LEU A 461 14.25 -7.56 -10.58
N LEU A 462 13.61 -8.37 -11.43
CA LEU A 462 12.19 -8.70 -11.28
C LEU A 462 11.92 -9.44 -9.96
N ALA A 463 12.79 -10.37 -9.56
CA ALA A 463 12.65 -11.10 -8.30
C ALA A 463 12.78 -10.18 -7.07
N GLY A 464 13.60 -9.12 -7.16
CA GLY A 464 13.72 -8.11 -6.09
C GLY A 464 12.59 -7.09 -6.04
N TYR A 465 11.96 -6.83 -7.18
CA TYR A 465 10.88 -5.85 -7.33
C TYR A 465 9.64 -6.44 -8.03
N PRO A 466 9.08 -7.55 -7.52
CA PRO A 466 7.95 -8.22 -8.18
C PRO A 466 6.68 -7.36 -8.18
N ASP A 467 6.52 -6.47 -7.23
CA ASP A 467 5.41 -5.55 -7.09
C ASP A 467 5.56 -4.23 -7.88
N ARG A 468 6.73 -4.02 -8.51
CA ARG A 468 7.03 -2.80 -9.28
C ARG A 468 7.14 -3.08 -10.79
N VAL A 469 6.33 -3.97 -11.30
CA VAL A 469 6.20 -4.18 -12.74
C VAL A 469 5.37 -3.07 -13.34
N ALA A 470 5.80 -2.57 -14.51
CA ALA A 470 5.09 -1.56 -15.28
C ALA A 470 4.79 -2.08 -16.69
N GLN A 471 3.61 -1.76 -17.21
CA GLN A 471 3.26 -1.99 -18.60
C GLN A 471 3.12 -0.65 -19.33
N ARG A 472 3.76 -0.54 -20.48
CA ARG A 472 3.62 0.61 -21.37
C ARG A 472 2.21 0.66 -21.94
N ARG A 473 1.55 1.81 -21.84
CA ARG A 473 0.14 1.96 -22.26
C ARG A 473 -0.02 1.87 -23.78
N GLU A 474 0.97 2.37 -24.52
CA GLU A 474 1.02 2.33 -25.99
C GLU A 474 2.48 2.13 -26.42
N PRO A 475 2.74 1.51 -27.57
CA PRO A 475 4.08 1.40 -28.11
C PRO A 475 4.80 2.76 -28.14
N LYS A 476 6.03 2.82 -27.63
CA LYS A 476 6.87 4.04 -27.57
C LYS A 476 6.34 5.15 -26.64
N SER A 477 5.23 4.96 -25.93
CA SER A 477 4.73 5.93 -24.97
C SER A 477 5.63 5.98 -23.73
N ALA A 478 5.89 7.16 -23.20
CA ALA A 478 6.53 7.32 -21.89
C ALA A 478 5.56 7.00 -20.72
N ARG A 479 4.25 6.90 -20.98
CA ARG A 479 3.24 6.57 -19.96
C ARG A 479 3.18 5.07 -19.72
N VAL A 480 3.24 4.69 -18.46
CA VAL A 480 3.18 3.30 -18.02
C VAL A 480 2.09 3.12 -16.95
N LEU A 481 1.57 1.90 -16.83
CA LEU A 481 0.71 1.47 -15.76
C LEU A 481 1.50 0.52 -14.85
N LEU A 482 1.62 0.85 -13.57
CA LEU A 482 2.25 -0.01 -12.58
C LEU A 482 1.33 -1.17 -12.19
N SER A 483 1.91 -2.25 -11.70
CA SER A 483 1.18 -3.41 -11.14
C SER A 483 0.29 -3.06 -9.96
N SER A 484 0.55 -1.94 -9.26
CA SER A 484 -0.33 -1.35 -8.24
C SER A 484 -1.62 -0.71 -8.80
N GLY A 485 -1.71 -0.50 -10.13
CA GLY A 485 -2.80 0.24 -10.78
C GLY A 485 -2.53 1.74 -10.94
N THR A 486 -1.40 2.23 -10.44
CA THR A 486 -1.03 3.65 -10.54
C THR A 486 -0.37 3.94 -11.88
N GLY A 487 -0.72 5.08 -12.49
CA GLY A 487 -0.05 5.57 -13.70
C GLY A 487 1.27 6.26 -13.37
N ALA A 488 2.29 6.07 -14.22
CA ALA A 488 3.58 6.74 -14.09
C ALA A 488 4.14 7.16 -15.45
N THR A 489 5.21 7.96 -15.44
CA THR A 489 5.88 8.46 -16.64
C THR A 489 7.37 8.13 -16.60
N LEU A 490 7.91 7.57 -17.66
CA LEU A 490 9.34 7.26 -17.77
C LEU A 490 10.15 8.54 -18.02
N ALA A 491 11.27 8.69 -17.32
CA ALA A 491 12.21 9.76 -17.59
C ALA A 491 12.85 9.57 -19.00
N ARG A 492 13.24 10.69 -19.62
CA ARG A 492 13.80 10.67 -21.01
C ARG A 492 15.10 9.91 -21.14
N GLU A 493 15.84 9.80 -20.05
CA GLU A 493 17.16 9.16 -20.00
C GLU A 493 17.08 7.63 -19.90
N ILE A 494 15.87 7.07 -19.77
CA ILE A 494 15.70 5.61 -19.73
C ILE A 494 15.75 5.08 -21.15
N ASP A 495 16.87 4.43 -21.49
CA ASP A 495 16.99 3.60 -22.70
C ASP A 495 16.43 2.21 -22.41
N ASP A 496 15.21 1.98 -22.84
CA ASP A 496 14.45 0.77 -22.57
C ASP A 496 14.10 -0.02 -23.83
N GLY A 497 14.67 0.35 -24.98
CA GLY A 497 14.42 -0.31 -26.27
C GLY A 497 12.94 -0.37 -26.65
N ASN A 498 12.07 0.46 -26.04
CA ASN A 498 10.61 0.45 -26.19
C ASN A 498 9.92 -0.87 -25.78
N GLY A 499 10.48 -1.61 -24.83
CA GLY A 499 9.88 -2.82 -24.28
C GLY A 499 8.49 -2.57 -23.70
N GLU A 500 7.59 -3.55 -23.84
CA GLU A 500 6.22 -3.47 -23.33
C GLU A 500 6.19 -3.49 -21.81
N PHE A 501 6.95 -4.39 -21.20
CA PHE A 501 7.02 -4.56 -19.75
C PHE A 501 8.37 -4.11 -19.19
N LEU A 502 8.32 -3.48 -18.03
CA LEU A 502 9.51 -2.99 -17.33
C LEU A 502 9.41 -3.35 -15.85
N VAL A 503 10.56 -3.58 -15.23
CA VAL A 503 10.69 -3.54 -13.76
C VAL A 503 11.23 -2.18 -13.36
N VAL A 504 10.53 -1.51 -12.45
CA VAL A 504 10.86 -0.16 -11.97
C VAL A 504 11.71 -0.26 -10.70
N LEU A 505 12.91 0.32 -10.75
CA LEU A 505 13.90 0.27 -9.68
C LEU A 505 13.92 1.56 -8.86
N ASP A 506 13.68 2.72 -9.51
CA ASP A 506 13.63 4.02 -8.87
C ASP A 506 12.50 4.86 -9.47
N ILE A 507 11.65 5.40 -8.59
CA ILE A 507 10.53 6.27 -8.95
C ILE A 507 10.41 7.37 -7.91
N THR A 508 10.09 8.57 -8.35
CA THR A 508 9.85 9.73 -7.47
C THR A 508 8.56 10.42 -7.88
N GLY A 509 7.54 10.35 -7.04
CA GLY A 509 6.17 10.73 -7.41
C GLY A 509 5.68 9.83 -8.54
N ASP A 510 5.31 10.41 -9.67
CA ASP A 510 4.89 9.71 -10.89
C ASP A 510 6.03 9.54 -11.92
N LEU A 511 7.26 10.03 -11.61
CA LEU A 511 8.40 9.96 -12.54
C LEU A 511 9.29 8.76 -12.24
N VAL A 512 9.30 7.79 -13.13
CA VAL A 512 10.23 6.64 -13.12
C VAL A 512 11.61 7.11 -13.59
N ARG A 513 12.62 6.97 -12.73
CA ARG A 513 14.01 7.39 -13.00
C ARG A 513 14.90 6.26 -13.43
N MET A 514 14.58 5.04 -13.01
CA MET A 514 15.34 3.85 -13.38
C MET A 514 14.38 2.68 -13.57
N ALA A 515 14.48 2.03 -14.71
CA ALA A 515 13.76 0.82 -15.05
C ALA A 515 14.59 -0.07 -15.99
N ARG A 516 14.21 -1.34 -16.10
CA ARG A 516 14.76 -2.30 -17.07
C ARG A 516 13.62 -3.05 -17.73
N VAL A 517 13.76 -3.31 -19.03
CA VAL A 517 12.83 -4.15 -19.79
C VAL A 517 12.85 -5.58 -19.28
N ILE A 518 11.69 -6.17 -19.17
CA ILE A 518 11.50 -7.58 -18.82
C ILE A 518 10.63 -8.26 -19.87
N GLU A 519 10.77 -9.57 -19.98
CA GLU A 519 10.00 -10.36 -20.93
C GLU A 519 8.65 -10.73 -20.31
N ARG A 520 7.62 -10.74 -21.17
CA ARG A 520 6.25 -11.08 -20.74
C ARG A 520 6.15 -12.48 -20.14
N GLU A 521 6.91 -13.43 -20.68
CA GLU A 521 6.95 -14.84 -20.28
C GLU A 521 7.46 -15.03 -18.85
N TRP A 522 8.14 -14.04 -18.28
CA TRP A 522 8.61 -14.08 -16.89
C TRP A 522 7.52 -13.68 -15.89
N LEU A 523 6.43 -13.07 -16.37
CA LEU A 523 5.34 -12.62 -15.52
C LEU A 523 4.31 -13.75 -15.32
N LEU A 524 4.34 -14.36 -14.16
CA LEU A 524 3.37 -15.39 -13.79
C LEU A 524 2.06 -14.72 -13.32
N PRO A 525 0.91 -15.12 -13.87
CA PRO A 525 -0.37 -14.57 -13.45
C PRO A 525 -0.62 -14.77 -11.95
N ALA A 526 -0.85 -13.69 -11.24
CA ALA A 526 -1.19 -13.72 -9.81
C ALA A 526 -2.69 -13.99 -9.58
N ARG A 527 -3.55 -13.61 -10.55
CA ARG A 527 -5.01 -13.79 -10.49
C ARG A 527 -5.54 -14.19 -11.87
N LYS A 528 -6.46 -15.16 -11.87
CA LYS A 528 -7.28 -15.49 -13.02
C LYS A 528 -8.73 -15.20 -12.69
N GLU A 529 -9.46 -14.66 -13.64
CA GLU A 529 -10.87 -14.30 -13.52
C GLU A 529 -11.59 -14.68 -14.81
N VAL A 530 -12.71 -15.35 -14.67
CA VAL A 530 -13.61 -15.65 -15.80
C VAL A 530 -14.83 -14.75 -15.71
N VAL A 531 -14.97 -13.84 -16.67
CA VAL A 531 -16.10 -12.93 -16.77
C VAL A 531 -17.08 -13.49 -17.79
N HIS A 532 -18.33 -13.63 -17.36
CA HIS A 532 -19.43 -14.08 -18.22
C HIS A 532 -20.31 -12.90 -18.57
N GLU A 533 -20.65 -12.77 -19.86
CA GLU A 533 -21.51 -11.69 -20.35
C GLU A 533 -22.42 -12.19 -21.49
N LEU A 534 -23.57 -11.54 -21.67
CA LEU A 534 -24.46 -11.79 -22.76
C LEU A 534 -24.09 -10.89 -23.95
N GLU A 535 -23.52 -11.48 -25.00
CA GLU A 535 -23.24 -10.80 -26.26
C GLU A 535 -24.31 -11.18 -27.31
N GLY A 536 -25.21 -10.24 -27.62
CA GLY A 536 -26.41 -10.55 -28.39
C GLY A 536 -27.29 -11.55 -27.65
N ASN A 537 -27.56 -12.71 -28.26
CA ASN A 537 -28.37 -13.77 -27.65
C ASN A 537 -27.51 -14.89 -27.03
N ARG A 538 -26.19 -14.80 -27.01
CA ARG A 538 -25.30 -15.87 -26.53
C ARG A 538 -24.50 -15.43 -25.32
N VAL A 539 -24.41 -16.32 -24.35
CA VAL A 539 -23.47 -16.12 -23.23
C VAL A 539 -22.07 -16.47 -23.68
N ARG A 540 -21.16 -15.54 -23.44
CA ARG A 540 -19.72 -15.70 -23.67
C ARG A 540 -18.99 -15.62 -22.36
N ALA A 541 -17.85 -16.28 -22.29
CA ALA A 541 -16.93 -16.19 -21.17
C ALA A 541 -15.54 -15.79 -21.67
N ILE A 542 -14.93 -14.89 -20.91
CA ILE A 542 -13.60 -14.35 -21.17
C ILE A 542 -12.77 -14.62 -19.93
N GLU A 543 -11.73 -15.45 -20.07
CA GLU A 543 -10.73 -15.63 -19.03
C GLU A 543 -9.70 -14.50 -19.14
N ARG A 544 -9.50 -13.78 -18.04
CA ARG A 544 -8.50 -12.74 -17.88
C ARG A 544 -7.46 -13.19 -16.87
N SER A 545 -6.21 -13.05 -17.23
CA SER A 545 -5.07 -13.33 -16.36
C SER A 545 -4.36 -12.03 -16.02
N TRP A 546 -4.16 -11.76 -14.73
CA TRP A 546 -3.67 -10.50 -14.23
C TRP A 546 -2.36 -10.67 -13.46
N TYR A 547 -1.48 -9.67 -13.59
CA TYR A 547 -0.32 -9.45 -12.72
C TYR A 547 -0.54 -8.13 -11.96
N GLY A 548 -0.98 -8.20 -10.71
CA GLY A 548 -1.52 -7.03 -10.02
C GLY A 548 -2.68 -6.42 -10.80
N ALA A 549 -2.57 -5.15 -11.17
CA ALA A 549 -3.54 -4.44 -12.01
C ALA A 549 -3.25 -4.53 -13.52
N ILE A 550 -2.19 -5.22 -13.93
CA ILE A 550 -1.82 -5.37 -15.35
C ILE A 550 -2.51 -6.59 -15.94
N LEU A 551 -3.24 -6.40 -17.03
CA LEU A 551 -3.85 -7.48 -17.80
C LEU A 551 -2.78 -8.15 -18.68
N LEU A 552 -2.37 -9.37 -18.31
CA LEU A 552 -1.39 -10.12 -19.09
C LEU A 552 -2.02 -10.81 -20.31
N HIS A 553 -3.16 -11.43 -20.13
CA HIS A 553 -3.81 -12.23 -21.15
C HIS A 553 -5.31 -12.19 -21.04
N GLU A 554 -5.96 -12.16 -22.19
CA GLU A 554 -7.41 -12.29 -22.32
C GLU A 554 -7.70 -13.33 -23.40
N GLN A 555 -8.47 -14.34 -23.06
CA GLN A 555 -8.88 -15.37 -24.02
C GLN A 555 -10.34 -15.75 -23.85
N ARG A 556 -10.99 -16.09 -24.98
CA ARG A 556 -12.34 -16.64 -24.95
C ARG A 556 -12.29 -18.09 -24.49
N VAL A 557 -13.13 -18.40 -23.51
CA VAL A 557 -13.28 -19.74 -22.97
C VAL A 557 -14.73 -20.19 -23.06
N ALA A 558 -14.99 -21.48 -22.88
CA ALA A 558 -16.36 -21.98 -22.82
C ALA A 558 -17.04 -21.45 -21.55
N PRO A 559 -18.26 -20.88 -21.66
CA PRO A 559 -19.01 -20.43 -20.49
C PRO A 559 -19.26 -21.58 -19.51
N GLU A 560 -19.02 -21.29 -18.23
CA GLU A 560 -19.39 -22.19 -17.14
C GLU A 560 -20.91 -22.29 -17.05
N GLN A 561 -21.41 -23.52 -16.91
CA GLN A 561 -22.84 -23.79 -17.02
C GLN A 561 -23.68 -23.04 -15.97
N PRO A 562 -23.32 -23.00 -14.67
CA PRO A 562 -24.12 -22.29 -13.67
C PRO A 562 -24.25 -20.78 -13.96
N GLU A 563 -23.15 -20.14 -14.41
CA GLU A 563 -23.16 -18.72 -14.73
C GLU A 563 -23.91 -18.42 -16.03
N ALA A 564 -23.79 -19.29 -17.05
CA ALA A 564 -24.54 -19.13 -18.26
C ALA A 564 -26.05 -19.22 -17.98
N GLU A 565 -26.49 -20.18 -17.18
CA GLU A 565 -27.89 -20.35 -16.77
C GLU A 565 -28.39 -19.14 -15.99
N ARG A 566 -27.59 -18.61 -15.05
CA ARG A 566 -27.92 -17.42 -14.27
C ARG A 566 -28.15 -16.20 -15.17
N ILE A 567 -27.24 -15.97 -16.12
CA ILE A 567 -27.36 -14.85 -17.08
C ILE A 567 -28.58 -15.03 -17.97
N LEU A 568 -28.80 -16.22 -18.54
CA LEU A 568 -29.95 -16.48 -19.37
C LEU A 568 -31.27 -16.30 -18.58
N ALA A 569 -31.34 -16.79 -17.34
CA ALA A 569 -32.51 -16.63 -16.49
C ALA A 569 -32.86 -15.16 -16.22
N SER A 570 -31.84 -14.30 -16.02
CA SER A 570 -32.08 -12.87 -15.80
C SER A 570 -32.56 -12.11 -17.03
N HIS A 571 -32.39 -12.68 -18.23
CA HIS A 571 -32.81 -12.08 -19.49
C HIS A 571 -34.01 -12.85 -20.14
N THR A 572 -34.51 -13.86 -19.46
CA THR A 572 -35.64 -14.63 -19.93
C THR A 572 -36.92 -14.22 -19.20
N ALA A 573 -37.92 -13.81 -19.93
CA ALA A 573 -39.24 -13.55 -19.40
C ALA A 573 -40.26 -14.44 -20.13
N PRO A 574 -41.30 -14.93 -19.45
CA PRO A 574 -42.38 -15.66 -20.10
C PRO A 574 -43.14 -14.73 -21.07
N ASP A 575 -43.71 -15.34 -22.11
CA ASP A 575 -44.56 -14.60 -23.06
C ASP A 575 -45.71 -13.87 -22.34
N GLU A 576 -45.88 -12.60 -22.64
CA GLU A 576 -46.82 -11.73 -21.96
C GLU A 576 -48.26 -12.24 -22.07
N MET A 577 -48.66 -12.78 -23.25
CA MET A 577 -49.97 -13.37 -23.43
C MET A 577 -50.15 -14.65 -22.62
N LEU A 578 -49.08 -15.44 -22.49
CA LEU A 578 -49.08 -16.64 -21.64
C LEU A 578 -49.29 -16.25 -20.17
N VAL A 579 -48.60 -15.22 -19.70
CA VAL A 579 -48.74 -14.70 -18.31
C VAL A 579 -50.18 -14.24 -18.07
N ARG A 580 -50.74 -13.44 -18.98
CA ARG A 580 -52.15 -12.98 -18.90
C ARG A 580 -53.17 -14.11 -18.91
N ARG A 581 -52.97 -15.14 -19.76
CA ARG A 581 -53.81 -16.33 -19.79
C ARG A 581 -53.76 -17.09 -18.46
N VAL A 582 -52.56 -17.28 -17.91
CA VAL A 582 -52.35 -17.95 -16.60
C VAL A 582 -53.06 -17.18 -15.49
N ALA A 583 -52.87 -15.85 -15.45
CA ALA A 583 -53.51 -14.98 -14.48
C ALA A 583 -55.05 -15.01 -14.57
N PHE A 584 -55.61 -14.97 -15.80
CA PHE A 584 -57.03 -15.09 -16.06
C PHE A 584 -57.60 -16.44 -15.60
N ALA A 585 -56.88 -17.53 -15.88
CA ALA A 585 -57.25 -18.87 -15.46
C ALA A 585 -57.06 -19.13 -13.96
N LYS A 586 -56.44 -18.18 -13.21
CA LYS A 586 -56.06 -18.33 -11.82
C LYS A 586 -55.25 -19.59 -11.52
N LEU A 587 -54.34 -19.91 -12.41
CA LEU A 587 -53.43 -21.04 -12.23
C LEU A 587 -52.21 -20.56 -11.41
N ASP A 588 -51.86 -21.36 -10.43
CA ASP A 588 -50.62 -21.16 -9.69
C ASP A 588 -49.45 -21.74 -10.52
N VAL A 589 -48.56 -20.87 -10.98
CA VAL A 589 -47.40 -21.20 -11.81
C VAL A 589 -46.15 -20.65 -11.21
N ASP A 590 -45.23 -21.53 -10.86
CA ASP A 590 -43.87 -21.15 -10.38
C ASP A 590 -42.99 -20.77 -11.59
N TRP A 591 -43.06 -19.49 -11.98
CA TRP A 591 -42.27 -18.95 -13.08
C TRP A 591 -40.76 -19.09 -12.88
N PRO A 592 -40.19 -18.80 -11.69
CA PRO A 592 -38.79 -19.01 -11.44
C PRO A 592 -38.30 -20.43 -11.74
N SER A 593 -39.01 -21.43 -11.27
CA SER A 593 -38.66 -22.83 -11.55
C SER A 593 -38.80 -23.19 -13.04
N LEU A 594 -39.80 -22.68 -13.74
CA LEU A 594 -39.94 -22.91 -15.17
C LEU A 594 -38.84 -22.24 -16.00
N ILE A 595 -38.44 -21.02 -15.62
CA ILE A 595 -37.32 -20.32 -16.24
C ILE A 595 -36.04 -21.11 -15.99
N ALA A 596 -35.79 -21.54 -14.75
CA ALA A 596 -34.62 -22.34 -14.42
C ALA A 596 -34.53 -23.63 -15.24
N MET A 597 -35.65 -24.31 -15.42
CA MET A 597 -35.74 -25.51 -16.28
C MET A 597 -35.52 -25.18 -17.76
N ALA A 598 -36.04 -24.07 -18.25
CA ALA A 598 -35.92 -23.66 -19.65
C ALA A 598 -34.47 -23.29 -20.03
N VAL A 599 -33.68 -22.69 -19.08
CA VAL A 599 -32.28 -22.29 -19.30
C VAL A 599 -31.29 -23.41 -19.01
N ALA A 600 -31.68 -24.47 -18.31
CA ALA A 600 -30.81 -25.57 -17.91
C ALA A 600 -30.10 -26.19 -19.13
N GLY A 601 -28.76 -26.23 -19.06
CA GLY A 601 -27.91 -26.75 -20.15
C GLY A 601 -27.80 -25.83 -21.36
N LYS A 602 -28.39 -24.62 -21.37
CA LYS A 602 -28.39 -23.71 -22.51
C LYS A 602 -27.27 -22.68 -22.40
N ARG A 603 -26.90 -22.10 -23.55
CA ARG A 603 -25.89 -21.03 -23.66
C ARG A 603 -26.34 -19.87 -24.56
N SER A 604 -27.59 -19.92 -25.04
CA SER A 604 -28.18 -18.90 -25.90
C SER A 604 -29.63 -18.72 -25.59
N LEU A 605 -30.13 -17.49 -25.59
CA LEU A 605 -31.56 -17.15 -25.49
C LEU A 605 -32.38 -17.77 -26.61
N ASP A 606 -31.82 -17.95 -27.83
CA ASP A 606 -32.48 -18.60 -28.95
C ASP A 606 -32.90 -20.06 -28.67
N GLN A 607 -32.25 -20.66 -27.67
CA GLN A 607 -32.53 -22.06 -27.27
C GLN A 607 -33.50 -22.16 -26.09
N VAL A 608 -33.88 -21.03 -25.51
CA VAL A 608 -34.72 -20.98 -24.32
C VAL A 608 -36.16 -20.90 -24.71
N GLN A 609 -36.95 -21.88 -24.29
CA GLN A 609 -38.40 -21.91 -24.46
C GLN A 609 -39.04 -22.27 -23.13
N ILE A 610 -39.93 -21.40 -22.65
CA ILE A 610 -40.69 -21.65 -21.43
C ILE A 610 -41.92 -22.43 -21.81
N GLU A 611 -42.00 -23.68 -21.40
CA GLU A 611 -43.15 -24.54 -21.61
C GLU A 611 -43.83 -24.88 -20.28
N LEU A 612 -45.14 -24.74 -20.25
CA LEU A 612 -45.92 -25.21 -19.11
C LEU A 612 -45.94 -26.73 -19.05
N PRO A 613 -45.85 -27.36 -17.89
CA PRO A 613 -46.09 -28.80 -17.72
C PRO A 613 -47.43 -29.19 -18.29
N PHE A 614 -47.49 -30.39 -18.91
CA PHE A 614 -48.69 -30.87 -19.62
C PHE A 614 -49.99 -30.72 -18.83
N PRO A 615 -50.09 -31.05 -17.54
CA PRO A 615 -51.32 -30.87 -16.76
C PRO A 615 -51.77 -29.42 -16.67
N LEU A 616 -50.80 -28.48 -16.47
CA LEU A 616 -51.09 -27.05 -16.39
C LEU A 616 -51.48 -26.49 -17.76
N ARG A 617 -50.77 -26.90 -18.81
CA ARG A 617 -51.08 -26.50 -20.20
C ARG A 617 -52.47 -26.90 -20.59
N ARG A 618 -52.86 -28.16 -20.33
CA ARG A 618 -54.21 -28.66 -20.59
C ARG A 618 -55.27 -27.84 -19.85
N LYS A 619 -55.06 -27.61 -18.56
CA LYS A 619 -55.97 -26.82 -17.74
C LYS A 619 -56.05 -25.36 -18.19
N LEU A 620 -54.93 -24.78 -18.64
CA LEU A 620 -54.88 -23.45 -19.22
C LEU A 620 -55.69 -23.36 -20.52
N ASP A 621 -55.56 -24.37 -21.41
CA ASP A 621 -56.30 -24.40 -22.68
C ASP A 621 -57.79 -24.63 -22.48
N GLU A 622 -58.18 -25.30 -21.40
CA GLU A 622 -59.61 -25.47 -21.02
C GLU A 622 -60.19 -24.17 -20.45
N LEU A 623 -59.47 -23.46 -19.56
CA LEU A 623 -59.97 -22.28 -18.85
C LEU A 623 -59.73 -20.96 -19.60
N ALA A 624 -58.63 -20.87 -20.32
CA ALA A 624 -58.19 -19.67 -21.04
C ALA A 624 -57.62 -20.03 -22.42
N PRO A 625 -58.43 -20.59 -23.35
CA PRO A 625 -57.96 -20.97 -24.67
C PRO A 625 -57.38 -19.80 -25.45
N SER A 626 -56.45 -20.04 -26.37
CA SER A 626 -55.87 -19.00 -27.22
C SER A 626 -56.82 -18.52 -28.32
N THR A 627 -57.81 -19.35 -28.67
CA THR A 627 -58.81 -19.09 -29.74
C THR A 627 -60.12 -19.63 -29.32
N ILE A 628 -61.20 -19.08 -29.88
CA ILE A 628 -62.55 -19.59 -29.73
C ILE A 628 -63.17 -19.93 -31.12
N PRO A 629 -63.82 -21.04 -31.29
CA PRO A 629 -64.53 -21.37 -32.55
C PRO A 629 -65.74 -20.46 -32.75
N LEU A 630 -65.89 -19.96 -33.95
CA LEU A 630 -67.00 -19.12 -34.34
C LEU A 630 -68.04 -19.98 -35.16
N PRO A 631 -69.33 -19.59 -35.17
CA PRO A 631 -70.34 -20.28 -35.95
C PRO A 631 -70.04 -20.38 -37.47
N SER A 632 -69.17 -19.48 -37.97
CA SER A 632 -68.70 -19.48 -39.35
C SER A 632 -67.75 -20.63 -39.73
N GLY A 633 -67.33 -21.46 -38.73
CA GLY A 633 -66.29 -22.47 -38.87
C GLY A 633 -64.85 -21.93 -38.76
N ARG A 634 -64.69 -20.66 -38.55
CA ARG A 634 -63.36 -20.04 -38.23
C ARG A 634 -63.14 -19.95 -36.73
N SER A 635 -61.90 -19.62 -36.31
CA SER A 635 -61.64 -19.34 -34.96
C SER A 635 -61.22 -17.87 -34.82
N ALA A 636 -61.65 -17.21 -33.74
CA ALA A 636 -61.15 -15.87 -33.31
C ALA A 636 -60.06 -16.02 -32.25
N ARG A 637 -59.05 -15.26 -32.42
CA ARG A 637 -57.96 -15.16 -31.37
C ARG A 637 -58.52 -14.40 -30.18
N LEU A 638 -58.23 -14.92 -28.99
CA LEU A 638 -58.59 -14.29 -27.73
C LEU A 638 -57.40 -13.45 -27.19
N GLU A 639 -57.71 -12.24 -26.83
CA GLU A 639 -56.78 -11.30 -26.21
C GLU A 639 -57.18 -11.14 -24.75
N TYR A 640 -56.30 -11.60 -23.84
CA TYR A 640 -56.47 -11.48 -22.40
C TYR A 640 -55.83 -10.19 -21.93
N ARG A 641 -56.57 -9.39 -21.14
CA ARG A 641 -56.11 -8.09 -20.67
C ARG A 641 -55.82 -8.08 -19.17
N ASP A 642 -55.07 -7.10 -18.74
CA ASP A 642 -54.67 -6.99 -17.33
C ASP A 642 -55.84 -6.68 -16.38
N ASP A 643 -56.91 -6.09 -16.92
CA ASP A 643 -58.17 -5.83 -16.19
C ASP A 643 -59.04 -7.09 -16.00
N GLY A 644 -58.56 -8.25 -16.45
CA GLY A 644 -59.31 -9.52 -16.40
C GLY A 644 -60.36 -9.69 -17.49
N SER A 645 -60.45 -8.75 -18.45
CA SER A 645 -61.36 -8.90 -19.60
C SER A 645 -60.74 -9.75 -20.70
N VAL A 646 -61.59 -10.42 -21.47
CA VAL A 646 -61.22 -11.23 -22.65
C VAL A 646 -61.90 -10.66 -23.88
N VAL A 647 -61.10 -10.31 -24.87
CA VAL A 647 -61.59 -9.70 -26.10
C VAL A 647 -61.41 -10.64 -27.31
N ALA A 648 -62.42 -10.81 -28.09
CA ALA A 648 -62.36 -11.52 -29.37
C ALA A 648 -62.76 -10.58 -30.51
N SER A 649 -61.88 -10.40 -31.49
CA SER A 649 -62.21 -9.62 -32.70
C SER A 649 -62.82 -10.57 -33.77
N ALA A 650 -64.02 -10.33 -34.19
CA ALA A 650 -64.65 -11.10 -35.21
C ALA A 650 -65.48 -10.20 -36.15
N LYS A 651 -65.60 -10.63 -37.45
CA LYS A 651 -66.50 -9.95 -38.33
C LYS A 651 -67.92 -10.29 -37.96
N LEU A 652 -68.83 -9.30 -38.02
CA LEU A 652 -70.20 -9.41 -37.60
C LEU A 652 -70.92 -10.65 -38.21
N GLN A 653 -70.64 -10.93 -39.50
CA GLN A 653 -71.28 -12.06 -40.21
C GLN A 653 -70.78 -13.43 -39.72
N GLU A 654 -69.60 -13.48 -39.07
CA GLU A 654 -69.03 -14.73 -38.55
C GLU A 654 -69.69 -15.16 -37.24
N LEU A 655 -70.46 -14.22 -36.61
CA LEU A 655 -71.16 -14.42 -35.35
C LEU A 655 -72.68 -14.67 -35.49
N PHE A 656 -73.22 -14.60 -36.68
CA PHE A 656 -74.66 -14.94 -36.86
C PHE A 656 -74.98 -16.36 -36.35
N GLY A 657 -76.07 -16.48 -35.66
CA GLY A 657 -76.46 -17.72 -34.99
C GLY A 657 -75.89 -17.89 -33.59
N LEU A 658 -74.98 -17.01 -33.17
CA LEU A 658 -74.47 -16.97 -31.79
C LEU A 658 -75.35 -16.07 -30.95
N ALA A 659 -76.22 -16.64 -30.12
CA ALA A 659 -77.20 -15.91 -29.34
C ALA A 659 -76.63 -15.16 -28.17
N GLU A 660 -75.70 -15.73 -27.51
CA GLU A 660 -75.12 -15.19 -26.26
C GLU A 660 -73.57 -15.14 -26.35
N SER A 661 -72.97 -14.23 -25.59
CA SER A 661 -71.51 -14.21 -25.47
C SER A 661 -71.04 -15.44 -24.68
N PRO A 662 -70.12 -16.26 -25.23
CA PRO A 662 -69.55 -17.37 -24.48
C PRO A 662 -68.78 -16.85 -23.24
N HIS A 663 -68.76 -17.65 -22.19
CA HIS A 663 -68.08 -17.37 -20.95
C HIS A 663 -66.81 -18.23 -20.79
N LEU A 664 -65.75 -17.66 -20.24
CA LEU A 664 -64.47 -18.34 -20.02
C LEU A 664 -64.01 -18.21 -18.59
N GLY A 665 -63.11 -19.07 -18.22
CA GLY A 665 -62.42 -19.04 -16.93
C GLY A 665 -63.24 -19.44 -15.72
N PRO A 666 -62.64 -19.48 -14.55
CA PRO A 666 -63.27 -19.93 -13.31
C PRO A 666 -64.39 -19.00 -12.82
N HIS A 667 -64.42 -17.72 -13.29
CA HIS A 667 -65.45 -16.75 -12.92
C HIS A 667 -66.55 -16.59 -13.97
N HIS A 668 -66.60 -17.46 -14.98
CA HIS A 668 -67.59 -17.36 -16.08
C HIS A 668 -67.58 -15.95 -16.69
N THR A 669 -66.37 -15.41 -17.01
CA THR A 669 -66.20 -14.07 -17.59
C THR A 669 -66.73 -14.08 -19.04
N PRO A 670 -67.66 -13.17 -19.39
CA PRO A 670 -68.20 -13.12 -20.77
C PRO A 670 -67.13 -12.57 -21.72
N ILE A 671 -67.05 -13.17 -22.93
CA ILE A 671 -66.12 -12.65 -23.94
C ILE A 671 -66.67 -11.31 -24.46
N THR A 672 -65.83 -10.33 -24.47
CA THR A 672 -66.06 -9.03 -25.11
C THR A 672 -65.79 -9.16 -26.61
N PHE A 673 -66.82 -9.07 -27.44
CA PHE A 673 -66.63 -9.08 -28.88
C PHE A 673 -66.37 -7.67 -29.42
N ALA A 674 -65.19 -7.46 -30.05
CA ALA A 674 -64.96 -6.36 -30.96
C ALA A 674 -65.53 -6.73 -32.35
N LEU A 675 -66.74 -6.24 -32.59
CA LEU A 675 -67.49 -6.55 -33.84
C LEU A 675 -66.86 -5.75 -34.97
N LEU A 676 -66.43 -6.44 -36.02
CA LEU A 676 -65.77 -5.80 -37.16
C LEU A 676 -66.71 -5.82 -38.41
N SER A 677 -66.57 -4.76 -39.17
CA SER A 677 -67.16 -4.70 -40.54
C SER A 677 -66.47 -5.74 -41.47
N PRO A 678 -67.02 -6.01 -42.65
CA PRO A 678 -66.39 -6.91 -43.64
C PRO A 678 -64.95 -6.48 -44.01
N SER A 679 -64.62 -5.18 -43.94
CA SER A 679 -63.25 -4.63 -44.17
C SER A 679 -62.34 -4.65 -42.96
N GLY A 680 -62.82 -5.20 -41.81
CA GLY A 680 -62.02 -5.30 -40.61
C GLY A 680 -62.00 -4.04 -39.70
N ARG A 681 -62.87 -3.07 -39.97
CA ARG A 681 -62.99 -1.86 -39.13
C ARG A 681 -63.89 -2.14 -37.93
N PRO A 682 -63.56 -1.69 -36.74
CA PRO A 682 -64.44 -1.80 -35.57
C PRO A 682 -65.76 -1.12 -35.80
N VAL A 683 -66.81 -1.78 -35.44
CA VAL A 683 -68.22 -1.28 -35.56
C VAL A 683 -68.78 -1.05 -34.16
N GLN A 684 -68.60 -2.05 -33.28
CA GLN A 684 -69.06 -1.98 -31.89
C GLN A 684 -68.30 -2.95 -31.03
N ILE A 685 -68.21 -2.63 -29.75
CA ILE A 685 -67.65 -3.54 -28.72
C ILE A 685 -68.80 -3.90 -27.77
N THR A 686 -69.00 -5.18 -27.51
CA THR A 686 -70.06 -5.62 -26.62
C THR A 686 -69.70 -6.90 -25.88
N GLN A 687 -70.12 -6.99 -24.64
CA GLN A 687 -70.10 -8.20 -23.81
C GLN A 687 -71.41 -8.94 -23.87
N ASP A 688 -72.50 -8.28 -24.27
CA ASP A 688 -73.85 -8.80 -24.39
C ASP A 688 -74.23 -8.82 -25.86
N LEU A 689 -73.99 -9.98 -26.47
CA LEU A 689 -74.42 -10.22 -27.87
C LEU A 689 -75.95 -10.23 -28.02
N ARG A 690 -76.63 -10.74 -26.98
CA ARG A 690 -78.12 -10.79 -27.00
C ARG A 690 -78.68 -9.36 -27.03
N GLY A 691 -78.21 -8.50 -26.14
CA GLY A 691 -78.66 -7.13 -26.13
C GLY A 691 -78.27 -6.37 -27.41
N PHE A 692 -77.08 -6.62 -27.96
CA PHE A 692 -76.69 -6.08 -29.26
C PHE A 692 -77.58 -6.48 -30.40
N TRP A 693 -77.94 -7.79 -30.54
CA TRP A 693 -78.83 -8.28 -31.59
C TRP A 693 -80.21 -7.66 -31.46
N ASN A 694 -80.76 -7.52 -30.27
CA ASN A 694 -82.08 -6.95 -30.01
C ASN A 694 -82.13 -5.43 -30.17
N GLY A 695 -81.08 -4.75 -30.01
CA GLY A 695 -81.01 -3.30 -29.99
C GLY A 695 -80.21 -2.70 -31.18
N ALA A 696 -78.93 -2.46 -30.91
CA ALA A 696 -78.01 -1.70 -31.78
C ALA A 696 -77.81 -2.35 -33.18
N TYR A 697 -78.01 -3.65 -33.32
CA TYR A 697 -77.86 -4.34 -34.61
C TYR A 697 -78.73 -3.74 -35.71
N LYS A 698 -79.91 -3.27 -35.42
CA LYS A 698 -80.87 -2.74 -36.45
C LYS A 698 -80.22 -1.49 -37.13
N GLU A 699 -79.61 -0.58 -36.38
CA GLU A 699 -78.93 0.60 -36.92
C GLU A 699 -77.64 0.21 -37.62
N VAL A 700 -76.81 -0.63 -37.01
CA VAL A 700 -75.57 -1.17 -37.61
C VAL A 700 -75.83 -1.87 -38.91
N ARG A 701 -76.92 -2.69 -38.97
CA ARG A 701 -77.34 -3.36 -40.18
C ARG A 701 -77.69 -2.38 -41.31
N LYS A 702 -78.45 -1.33 -41.01
CA LYS A 702 -78.79 -0.28 -41.95
C LYS A 702 -77.60 0.37 -42.58
N GLU A 703 -76.65 0.75 -41.75
CA GLU A 703 -75.38 1.35 -42.18
C GLU A 703 -74.49 0.42 -42.99
N LEU A 704 -74.28 -0.78 -42.51
CA LEU A 704 -73.38 -1.76 -43.14
C LEU A 704 -73.94 -2.30 -44.40
N ARG A 705 -75.30 -2.45 -44.52
CA ARG A 705 -75.98 -2.87 -45.76
C ARG A 705 -75.76 -1.86 -46.88
N GLY A 706 -75.75 -0.57 -46.55
CA GLY A 706 -75.47 0.47 -47.54
C GLY A 706 -74.03 0.41 -48.03
N ARG A 707 -73.04 0.25 -47.08
CA ARG A 707 -71.60 0.26 -47.35
C ARG A 707 -71.08 -1.08 -47.94
N TYR A 708 -71.69 -2.21 -47.57
CA TYR A 708 -71.25 -3.57 -47.97
C TYR A 708 -72.38 -4.41 -48.51
N PRO A 709 -73.02 -4.00 -49.63
CA PRO A 709 -74.27 -4.70 -50.14
C PRO A 709 -74.07 -6.16 -50.62
N LYS A 710 -72.80 -6.54 -50.87
CA LYS A 710 -72.44 -7.91 -51.29
C LYS A 710 -72.42 -8.91 -50.14
N HIS A 711 -72.54 -8.45 -48.91
CA HIS A 711 -72.54 -9.32 -47.73
C HIS A 711 -73.95 -9.57 -47.21
N PRO A 712 -74.23 -10.71 -46.55
CA PRO A 712 -75.52 -10.96 -45.96
C PRO A 712 -75.77 -10.05 -44.74
N TRP A 713 -76.98 -9.46 -44.68
CA TRP A 713 -77.46 -8.63 -43.59
C TRP A 713 -78.89 -9.08 -43.23
N PRO A 714 -79.03 -10.21 -42.52
CA PRO A 714 -80.35 -10.79 -42.20
C PRO A 714 -81.14 -9.86 -41.27
N GLU A 715 -82.48 -9.99 -41.27
CA GLU A 715 -83.36 -9.31 -40.32
C GLU A 715 -83.35 -9.98 -38.98
N ASP A 716 -83.25 -11.30 -39.03
CA ASP A 716 -83.03 -12.13 -37.85
C ASP A 716 -81.64 -12.68 -37.82
N PRO A 717 -80.71 -12.06 -36.95
CA PRO A 717 -79.37 -12.54 -36.80
C PRO A 717 -79.23 -13.81 -35.97
N TRP A 718 -80.28 -14.24 -35.27
CA TRP A 718 -80.27 -15.37 -34.36
C TRP A 718 -80.24 -16.72 -35.09
N THR A 719 -81.05 -16.81 -36.20
CA THR A 719 -81.19 -18.03 -36.96
C THR A 719 -80.42 -18.01 -38.27
N ALA A 720 -79.83 -16.87 -38.61
CA ALA A 720 -79.10 -16.73 -39.84
C ALA A 720 -77.78 -17.54 -39.82
N PRO A 721 -77.42 -18.22 -40.89
CA PRO A 721 -76.18 -18.94 -40.99
C PRO A 721 -74.98 -17.98 -41.00
N ALA A 722 -74.04 -18.23 -40.13
CA ALA A 722 -72.79 -17.50 -40.10
C ALA A 722 -71.95 -17.73 -41.37
N THR A 723 -71.28 -16.72 -41.84
CA THR A 723 -70.42 -16.83 -43.02
C THR A 723 -69.28 -15.86 -43.05
N HIS A 724 -68.20 -16.29 -43.65
CA HIS A 724 -67.01 -15.45 -43.92
C HIS A 724 -66.97 -15.00 -45.40
N ARG A 725 -67.94 -15.45 -46.22
CA ARG A 725 -68.04 -15.27 -47.70
C ARG A 725 -69.07 -14.20 -48.08
N THR A 726 -68.90 -13.60 -49.21
CA THR A 726 -69.91 -12.72 -49.85
C THR A 726 -71.05 -13.55 -50.38
N LYS A 727 -72.24 -12.97 -50.62
CA LYS A 727 -73.35 -13.61 -51.29
C LYS A 727 -72.91 -14.17 -52.65
N ARG A 728 -73.26 -15.46 -52.94
CA ARG A 728 -73.12 -15.97 -54.31
C ARG A 728 -74.00 -15.14 -55.23
N ARG A 729 -73.43 -14.65 -56.33
CA ARG A 729 -74.31 -14.15 -57.46
C ARG A 729 -75.08 -15.29 -57.95
N HIS A 730 -76.44 -15.18 -57.93
CA HIS A 730 -77.35 -15.99 -58.74
C HIS A 730 -77.34 -15.44 -60.11
#